data_f2187acbe5cdddec80dc8bc1074c407a
#
_entry.id   f2187acbe5cdddec80dc8bc1074c407a
#
_cell.length_a   1.000
_cell.length_b   1.000
_cell.length_c   1.000
_cell.angle_alpha   90.00
_cell.angle_beta   90.00
_cell.angle_gamma   90.00
#
_symmetry.space_group_name_H-M   'P 1'
#
loop_
_entity.id
_entity.type
_entity.pdbx_description
1 polymer ?
#
loop_
_entity_poly.entity_id
_entity_poly.type
_entity_poly.pdbx_seq_one_letter_code
_entity_poly.pdbx_strand_id
1 'polypeptide(L)'
;MTPLKIRFGRFVSFLLVSIPAFLAPAAASAQQVQRSPLLLSTGWQLQDVAKVPEAGAEVSAAAFKTTGWYTATVPGTVLTTLVNNHVYPEPLYGENNRPETIPESLAHTSYWYRTLIEVPASYKGQHIWLNFDGINYASAVWIDGTQIGTTRGAFARGIFDITANVKPGQKAVLAVLVSPQPHPGVSHEHTLRDGLGKNGGETAIDGATFLSTIGWDWIPAIRDRDTGIWQKVFLSTTGPVVLKNPLVTTDLPLPRIDSTDIGVQATVENVTDKPVTGEISGAIGDFSFGRPVTLAPHVSQMVSFDAKEFPVLHVDHPQLWWPNGYGPQNLLKLHLSFKVNKQISDAQEVTFGVRKITYSVPGTDTLTISVNGVPIFIRGGDWGLDEGLKRIPRARLDAEIHMHQLANVNLIRNWVGQSTSEDFYELCDKYGILIWDEFFQPNPSDGPNPTDLETYVANVREKILRFRNHPAIMLWCARNEGFPPPEIDAELRKLMAELEPTRRYQPSSTDGAGVRSGGPYFWRTPREYYKVTDDYFKTETGSVSVPTLESIHGMMPKKDWETITDDWAEHDLAKGASGGDWYPAVLAARYGKIANLADFVRKAQLMNYEAYRAMYEGRNAQMFHPTTAVITWMSHPAQPSFVWQLYHYDLEPNSSLFAVKKAGELVHIQYNEADGELQVINNLPEALSGATAHVFIYHLDGSLASEYEDKVTAPASSVTNLGKVKFPESLASTHFLRLDLRDEKGKLVSSNFYWLAQPGYPDVLTDLEKMATVTLEAKVERSLAGGEQVVTVTLHNPTKSIALMTHLQLRNRTTGERILPVFPNDNYISLVGNETRTIMLEAEASAFNGEDALVVVDGWNATVAPVSAPGVSIAPNVDAQPGHWPNTGLPFQTTNLR
;
A
#
# COMPACT_ATOMS: atom_id res chain seq x y z
N MET A 1 5.84 60.57 14.34
CA MET A 1 5.57 60.52 15.82
C MET A 1 5.93 59.12 16.28
N THR A 2 6.63 59.08 17.39
CA THR A 2 7.56 58.12 17.94
C THR A 2 7.02 56.71 18.18
N PRO A 3 7.83 55.62 18.05
CA PRO A 3 7.43 54.28 18.38
C PRO A 3 7.72 53.94 19.85
N LEU A 4 6.78 53.25 20.48
CA LEU A 4 6.85 52.80 21.87
C LEU A 4 7.52 51.42 21.97
N LYS A 5 8.69 51.37 22.59
CA LYS A 5 9.40 50.15 23.00
C LYS A 5 8.84 49.64 24.32
N ILE A 6 8.44 48.37 24.37
CA ILE A 6 8.17 47.71 25.68
C ILE A 6 9.28 46.70 25.94
N ARG A 7 9.97 46.92 27.09
CA ARG A 7 11.02 46.05 27.63
C ARG A 7 10.41 44.89 28.45
N PHE A 8 10.96 43.72 28.29
CA PHE A 8 10.79 42.59 29.22
C PHE A 8 11.55 42.85 30.53
N GLY A 9 10.82 42.79 31.66
CA GLY A 9 11.38 42.73 32.99
C GLY A 9 11.03 41.41 33.66
N ARG A 10 12.07 40.67 34.07
CA ARG A 10 11.96 39.48 34.93
C ARG A 10 11.67 39.95 36.38
N PHE A 11 10.67 39.37 37.03
CA PHE A 11 10.62 39.28 38.49
C PHE A 11 10.16 37.89 38.92
N VAL A 12 11.06 37.19 39.62
CA VAL A 12 10.79 35.97 40.36
C VAL A 12 10.35 36.39 41.76
N SER A 13 9.18 35.98 42.19
CA SER A 13 8.78 36.08 43.61
C SER A 13 8.17 34.74 44.04
N PHE A 14 8.85 34.06 44.92
CA PHE A 14 8.35 32.90 45.65
C PHE A 14 7.30 33.34 46.65
N LEU A 15 6.08 32.83 46.53
CA LEU A 15 5.11 32.82 47.60
C LEU A 15 4.81 31.38 48.00
N LEU A 16 5.25 30.97 49.17
CA LEU A 16 4.85 29.73 49.83
C LEU A 16 3.38 29.90 50.31
N VAL A 17 2.46 29.21 49.67
CA VAL A 17 1.10 29.01 50.21
C VAL A 17 0.98 27.55 50.62
N SER A 18 0.89 27.30 51.90
CA SER A 18 0.57 26.00 52.49
C SER A 18 -0.90 25.66 52.23
N ILE A 19 -1.16 24.65 51.39
CA ILE A 19 -2.47 24.07 51.21
C ILE A 19 -2.57 22.78 52.04
N PRO A 20 -3.60 22.57 52.83
CA PRO A 20 -3.78 21.31 53.56
C PRO A 20 -4.13 20.19 52.57
N ALA A 21 -3.38 19.11 52.63
CA ALA A 21 -3.63 17.90 51.88
C ALA A 21 -4.93 17.23 52.36
N PHE A 22 -6.00 17.36 51.57
CA PHE A 22 -7.10 16.41 51.64
C PHE A 22 -6.67 15.11 50.95
N LEU A 23 -6.36 14.11 51.74
CA LEU A 23 -6.25 12.72 51.28
C LEU A 23 -7.65 12.23 50.90
N ALA A 24 -8.04 12.39 49.62
CA ALA A 24 -9.08 11.58 49.04
C ALA A 24 -8.49 10.16 48.80
N PRO A 25 -9.20 9.09 49.18
CA PRO A 25 -8.74 7.76 48.85
C PRO A 25 -8.82 7.61 47.32
N ALA A 26 -7.68 7.50 46.67
CA ALA A 26 -7.60 7.02 45.31
C ALA A 26 -8.18 5.62 45.28
N ALA A 27 -9.42 5.48 44.82
CA ALA A 27 -9.94 4.22 44.36
C ALA A 27 -9.11 3.81 43.16
N ALA A 28 -8.05 3.05 43.39
CA ALA A 28 -7.36 2.30 42.38
C ALA A 28 -8.41 1.35 41.80
N SER A 29 -9.08 1.76 40.72
CA SER A 29 -9.74 0.82 39.83
C SER A 29 -8.62 -0.10 39.32
N ALA A 30 -8.55 -1.30 39.87
CA ALA A 30 -7.76 -2.36 39.28
C ALA A 30 -8.37 -2.61 37.89
N GLN A 31 -7.88 -1.89 36.90
CA GLN A 31 -8.01 -2.27 35.48
C GLN A 31 -7.34 -3.63 35.40
N GLN A 32 -8.16 -4.69 35.44
CA GLN A 32 -7.71 -6.03 35.10
C GLN A 32 -7.34 -5.98 33.62
N VAL A 33 -6.05 -5.78 33.37
CA VAL A 33 -5.47 -5.72 32.02
C VAL A 33 -5.84 -7.02 31.31
N GLN A 34 -6.53 -6.90 30.17
CA GLN A 34 -6.67 -8.00 29.23
C GLN A 34 -5.25 -8.54 28.99
N ARG A 35 -5.06 -9.84 29.20
CA ARG A 35 -3.74 -10.44 29.01
C ARG A 35 -3.43 -10.43 27.52
N SER A 36 -2.32 -9.81 27.13
CA SER A 36 -1.85 -9.83 25.75
C SER A 36 -1.71 -11.28 25.29
N PRO A 37 -2.13 -11.59 24.05
CA PRO A 37 -1.92 -12.90 23.45
C PRO A 37 -0.45 -13.34 23.54
N LEU A 38 -0.20 -14.62 23.82
CA LEU A 38 1.15 -15.19 23.80
C LEU A 38 1.49 -15.58 22.37
N LEU A 39 2.31 -14.79 21.69
CA LEU A 39 2.77 -15.09 20.33
C LEU A 39 3.68 -16.33 20.32
N LEU A 40 3.48 -17.18 19.33
CA LEU A 40 4.28 -18.39 19.09
C LEU A 40 5.07 -18.23 17.77
N SER A 41 6.04 -17.30 17.76
CA SER A 41 6.84 -16.95 16.58
C SER A 41 8.23 -17.57 16.54
N THR A 42 8.62 -18.33 17.59
CA THR A 42 9.97 -18.90 17.71
C THR A 42 9.92 -20.37 18.07
N GLY A 43 11.05 -21.08 17.89
CA GLY A 43 11.18 -22.49 18.24
C GLY A 43 10.51 -23.47 17.28
N TRP A 44 10.01 -22.98 16.15
CA TRP A 44 9.43 -23.82 15.11
C TRP A 44 10.48 -24.54 14.29
N GLN A 45 10.15 -25.74 13.89
CA GLN A 45 10.95 -26.62 13.04
C GLN A 45 10.09 -27.12 11.88
N LEU A 46 10.72 -27.32 10.71
CA LEU A 46 10.09 -27.72 9.45
C LEU A 46 10.74 -28.97 8.88
N GLN A 47 9.94 -29.91 8.36
CA GLN A 47 10.43 -31.02 7.55
C GLN A 47 9.40 -31.48 6.54
N ASP A 48 9.90 -31.94 5.39
CA ASP A 48 9.17 -32.60 4.33
C ASP A 48 8.53 -33.90 4.83
N VAL A 49 7.26 -34.10 4.53
CA VAL A 49 6.49 -35.28 4.93
C VAL A 49 7.07 -36.58 4.41
N ALA A 50 7.72 -36.57 3.24
CA ALA A 50 8.37 -37.75 2.69
C ALA A 50 9.56 -38.24 3.54
N LYS A 51 10.13 -37.38 4.39
CA LYS A 51 11.20 -37.69 5.34
C LYS A 51 10.68 -38.01 6.73
N VAL A 52 9.36 -37.88 6.95
CA VAL A 52 8.69 -38.08 8.24
C VAL A 52 7.44 -38.92 8.01
N PRO A 53 7.60 -40.25 7.86
CA PRO A 53 6.49 -41.16 7.56
C PRO A 53 5.56 -41.37 8.76
N GLU A 54 5.94 -40.87 9.93
CA GLU A 54 5.16 -41.05 11.17
C GLU A 54 3.87 -40.25 11.13
N ALA A 55 2.84 -40.77 11.74
CA ALA A 55 1.54 -40.14 11.87
C ALA A 55 1.59 -38.91 12.81
N GLY A 56 0.61 -37.99 12.69
CA GLY A 56 0.58 -36.77 13.49
C GLY A 56 0.59 -36.99 15.00
N ALA A 57 0.00 -38.10 15.47
CA ALA A 57 0.06 -38.50 16.87
C ALA A 57 1.49 -38.75 17.34
N GLU A 58 2.30 -39.36 16.50
CA GLU A 58 3.71 -39.68 16.81
C GLU A 58 4.58 -38.42 16.67
N VAL A 59 4.39 -37.66 15.61
CA VAL A 59 5.15 -36.40 15.36
C VAL A 59 4.90 -35.37 16.47
N SER A 60 3.70 -35.34 17.05
CA SER A 60 3.38 -34.44 18.16
C SER A 60 3.74 -35.02 19.54
N ALA A 61 4.28 -36.25 19.60
CA ALA A 61 4.72 -36.82 20.88
C ALA A 61 6.02 -36.17 21.39
N ALA A 62 6.15 -36.00 22.72
CA ALA A 62 7.33 -35.39 23.33
C ALA A 62 8.63 -36.18 23.07
N ALA A 63 8.51 -37.52 22.87
CA ALA A 63 9.66 -38.39 22.59
C ALA A 63 10.16 -38.28 21.13
N PHE A 64 9.37 -37.75 20.21
CA PHE A 64 9.75 -37.64 18.82
C PHE A 64 10.97 -36.70 18.64
N LYS A 65 11.91 -37.10 17.78
CA LYS A 65 13.14 -36.37 17.56
C LYS A 65 13.10 -35.61 16.21
N THR A 66 13.45 -34.36 16.25
CA THR A 66 13.52 -33.48 15.08
C THR A 66 14.94 -33.34 14.52
N THR A 67 15.72 -34.42 14.60
CA THR A 67 17.11 -34.41 14.07
C THR A 67 17.10 -34.15 12.57
N GLY A 68 17.83 -33.13 12.12
CA GLY A 68 17.90 -32.75 10.70
C GLY A 68 16.69 -31.95 10.17
N TRP A 69 15.81 -31.47 11.07
CA TRP A 69 14.76 -30.53 10.68
C TRP A 69 15.33 -29.11 10.54
N TYR A 70 14.74 -28.31 9.66
CA TYR A 70 15.08 -26.92 9.46
C TYR A 70 14.46 -26.03 10.56
N THR A 71 15.14 -24.94 10.93
CA THR A 71 14.52 -23.89 11.74
C THR A 71 13.47 -23.17 10.90
N ALA A 72 12.19 -23.31 11.27
CA ALA A 72 11.11 -22.73 10.49
C ALA A 72 10.90 -21.26 10.77
N THR A 73 10.59 -20.51 9.73
CA THR A 73 10.13 -19.11 9.81
C THR A 73 8.61 -19.10 9.99
N VAL A 74 8.13 -18.58 11.12
CA VAL A 74 6.69 -18.44 11.43
C VAL A 74 6.46 -17.07 12.08
N PRO A 75 5.63 -16.20 11.48
CA PRO A 75 4.94 -16.35 10.19
C PRO A 75 5.89 -16.48 9.00
N GLY A 76 5.49 -17.26 7.99
CA GLY A 76 6.24 -17.44 6.76
C GLY A 76 5.83 -18.68 5.98
N THR A 77 6.39 -18.80 4.77
CA THR A 77 6.14 -19.93 3.89
C THR A 77 7.23 -21.00 3.99
N VAL A 78 7.01 -22.13 3.35
CA VAL A 78 8.02 -23.19 3.22
C VAL A 78 9.25 -22.66 2.49
N LEU A 79 9.07 -21.99 1.35
CA LEU A 79 10.17 -21.45 0.57
C LEU A 79 10.97 -20.41 1.37
N THR A 80 10.29 -19.48 2.06
CA THR A 80 10.95 -18.53 2.96
C THR A 80 11.80 -19.22 4.03
N THR A 81 11.28 -20.31 4.61
CA THR A 81 12.06 -21.13 5.57
C THR A 81 13.30 -21.73 4.93
N LEU A 82 13.17 -22.32 3.73
CA LEU A 82 14.29 -22.97 3.04
C LEU A 82 15.37 -21.97 2.58
N VAL A 83 14.96 -20.78 2.14
CA VAL A 83 15.88 -19.67 1.82
C VAL A 83 16.63 -19.22 3.07
N ASN A 84 15.95 -19.00 4.19
CA ASN A 84 16.57 -18.60 5.46
C ASN A 84 17.54 -19.67 6.02
N ASN A 85 17.36 -20.93 5.64
CA ASN A 85 18.29 -22.02 5.98
C ASN A 85 19.34 -22.27 4.88
N HIS A 86 19.46 -21.38 3.89
CA HIS A 86 20.43 -21.48 2.78
C HIS A 86 20.31 -22.76 1.95
N VAL A 87 19.11 -23.36 1.88
CA VAL A 87 18.84 -24.50 0.99
C VAL A 87 18.72 -24.01 -0.45
N TYR A 88 18.08 -22.85 -0.63
CA TYR A 88 17.94 -22.16 -1.90
C TYR A 88 18.47 -20.74 -1.80
N PRO A 89 18.97 -20.15 -2.92
CA PRO A 89 19.34 -18.74 -2.97
C PRO A 89 18.11 -17.84 -2.85
N GLU A 90 18.34 -16.52 -2.77
CA GLU A 90 17.25 -15.51 -2.81
C GLU A 90 16.49 -15.62 -4.15
N PRO A 91 15.20 -16.00 -4.14
CA PRO A 91 14.46 -16.25 -5.39
C PRO A 91 14.28 -15.00 -6.25
N LEU A 92 14.12 -13.83 -5.61
CA LEU A 92 13.83 -12.55 -6.29
C LEU A 92 15.09 -11.83 -6.80
N TYR A 93 16.23 -12.53 -6.92
CA TYR A 93 17.48 -11.99 -7.48
C TYR A 93 17.83 -12.70 -8.79
N GLY A 94 17.89 -11.94 -9.87
CA GLY A 94 18.19 -12.45 -11.20
C GLY A 94 17.25 -13.60 -11.58
N GLU A 95 17.82 -14.65 -12.17
CA GLU A 95 17.09 -15.85 -12.55
C GLU A 95 17.09 -16.96 -11.47
N ASN A 96 17.34 -16.64 -10.19
CA ASN A 96 17.38 -17.66 -9.14
C ASN A 96 16.07 -18.43 -8.96
N ASN A 97 14.95 -17.85 -9.40
CA ASN A 97 13.63 -18.47 -9.28
C ASN A 97 13.32 -19.50 -10.39
N ARG A 98 14.30 -19.89 -11.21
CA ARG A 98 14.14 -20.92 -12.25
C ARG A 98 13.98 -22.32 -11.63
N PRO A 99 13.21 -23.24 -12.30
CA PRO A 99 12.95 -24.59 -11.76
C PRO A 99 14.20 -25.45 -11.60
N GLU A 100 15.28 -25.16 -12.33
CA GLU A 100 16.58 -25.80 -12.16
C GLU A 100 17.25 -25.47 -10.83
N THR A 101 16.91 -24.34 -10.25
CA THR A 101 17.46 -23.86 -8.96
C THR A 101 16.47 -24.13 -7.81
N ILE A 102 15.19 -23.82 -8.00
CA ILE A 102 14.14 -24.03 -7.01
C ILE A 102 13.03 -24.90 -7.63
N PRO A 103 12.92 -26.17 -7.22
CA PRO A 103 12.10 -27.14 -7.94
C PRO A 103 10.59 -26.95 -7.74
N GLU A 104 9.81 -27.18 -8.79
CA GLU A 104 8.34 -27.19 -8.78
C GLU A 104 7.72 -28.22 -7.83
N SER A 105 8.48 -29.24 -7.41
CA SER A 105 8.00 -30.24 -6.46
C SER A 105 7.56 -29.65 -5.12
N LEU A 106 8.03 -28.45 -4.76
CA LEU A 106 7.61 -27.74 -3.55
C LEU A 106 6.10 -27.47 -3.54
N ALA A 107 5.51 -27.18 -4.72
CA ALA A 107 4.06 -26.94 -4.87
C ALA A 107 3.19 -28.16 -4.59
N HIS A 108 3.78 -29.36 -4.57
CA HIS A 108 3.10 -30.65 -4.39
C HIS A 108 3.47 -31.35 -3.09
N THR A 109 4.29 -30.71 -2.25
CA THR A 109 4.85 -31.34 -1.04
C THR A 109 4.18 -30.80 0.21
N SER A 110 3.71 -31.69 1.07
CA SER A 110 3.23 -31.33 2.41
C SER A 110 4.39 -31.25 3.40
N TYR A 111 4.27 -30.41 4.41
CA TYR A 111 5.32 -30.16 5.38
C TYR A 111 4.80 -30.26 6.81
N TRP A 112 5.59 -30.86 7.70
CA TRP A 112 5.40 -30.80 9.13
C TRP A 112 6.06 -29.54 9.69
N TYR A 113 5.26 -28.74 10.41
CA TYR A 113 5.70 -27.71 11.33
C TYR A 113 5.59 -28.24 12.75
N ARG A 114 6.58 -28.04 13.60
CA ARG A 114 6.58 -28.52 14.98
C ARG A 114 7.26 -27.52 15.91
N THR A 115 6.62 -27.27 17.06
CA THR A 115 7.20 -26.44 18.13
C THR A 115 6.82 -26.95 19.51
N LEU A 116 7.56 -26.48 20.52
CA LEU A 116 7.27 -26.72 21.93
C LEU A 116 6.62 -25.47 22.50
N ILE A 117 5.39 -25.56 22.96
CA ILE A 117 4.67 -24.44 23.57
C ILE A 117 4.78 -24.52 25.10
N GLU A 118 5.10 -23.40 25.76
CA GLU A 118 5.07 -23.27 27.21
C GLU A 118 3.76 -22.60 27.62
N VAL A 119 2.85 -23.36 28.21
CA VAL A 119 1.54 -22.84 28.62
C VAL A 119 1.70 -22.07 29.94
N PRO A 120 1.42 -20.76 30.00
CA PRO A 120 1.60 -19.99 31.22
C PRO A 120 0.81 -20.53 32.40
N ALA A 121 1.43 -20.66 33.59
CA ALA A 121 0.75 -21.10 34.80
C ALA A 121 -0.45 -20.19 35.16
N SER A 122 -0.38 -18.93 34.73
CA SER A 122 -1.45 -17.95 34.92
C SER A 122 -2.74 -18.24 34.15
N TYR A 123 -2.72 -19.20 33.21
CA TYR A 123 -3.91 -19.61 32.42
C TYR A 123 -4.78 -20.63 33.18
N LYS A 124 -4.38 -21.02 34.39
CA LYS A 124 -5.14 -21.97 35.23
C LYS A 124 -6.57 -21.48 35.47
N GLY A 125 -7.54 -22.37 35.16
CA GLY A 125 -8.97 -22.11 35.35
C GLY A 125 -9.64 -21.27 34.27
N GLN A 126 -8.95 -21.05 33.15
CA GLN A 126 -9.49 -20.39 31.98
C GLN A 126 -9.60 -21.36 30.81
N HIS A 127 -10.43 -21.07 29.81
CA HIS A 127 -10.36 -21.68 28.50
C HIS A 127 -9.11 -21.17 27.80
N ILE A 128 -8.40 -22.04 27.12
CA ILE A 128 -7.16 -21.77 26.42
C ILE A 128 -7.37 -22.02 24.94
N TRP A 129 -7.18 -20.97 24.14
CA TRP A 129 -7.39 -20.99 22.70
C TRP A 129 -6.05 -20.95 21.96
N LEU A 130 -5.89 -21.88 21.02
CA LEU A 130 -4.83 -21.82 20.02
C LEU A 130 -5.39 -21.17 18.75
N ASN A 131 -4.73 -20.09 18.33
CA ASN A 131 -5.17 -19.29 17.19
C ASN A 131 -4.13 -19.29 16.08
N PHE A 132 -4.59 -19.51 14.84
CA PHE A 132 -3.85 -19.30 13.61
C PHE A 132 -4.59 -18.26 12.79
N ASP A 133 -3.94 -17.15 12.45
CA ASP A 133 -4.56 -16.07 11.64
C ASP A 133 -4.60 -16.40 10.15
N GLY A 134 -3.76 -17.33 9.69
CA GLY A 134 -3.77 -17.83 8.31
C GLY A 134 -2.76 -18.95 8.08
N ILE A 135 -3.22 -20.03 7.44
CA ILE A 135 -2.40 -21.15 6.96
C ILE A 135 -2.78 -21.42 5.51
N ASN A 136 -1.82 -21.44 4.61
CA ASN A 136 -2.03 -21.77 3.20
C ASN A 136 -1.47 -23.17 2.90
N TYR A 137 -2.23 -24.17 2.43
CA TYR A 137 -3.64 -24.09 2.08
C TYR A 137 -4.52 -24.85 3.07
N ALA A 138 -4.17 -26.08 3.40
CA ALA A 138 -4.89 -26.92 4.34
C ALA A 138 -3.99 -27.34 5.49
N SER A 139 -4.58 -27.52 6.67
CA SER A 139 -3.81 -28.03 7.81
C SER A 139 -4.57 -29.06 8.63
N ALA A 140 -3.78 -29.91 9.30
CA ALA A 140 -4.25 -30.70 10.42
C ALA A 140 -3.33 -30.42 11.61
N VAL A 141 -3.91 -30.22 12.79
CA VAL A 141 -3.24 -29.71 14.00
C VAL A 141 -3.32 -30.72 15.12
N TRP A 142 -2.18 -31.04 15.76
CA TRP A 142 -2.06 -31.98 16.88
C TRP A 142 -1.38 -31.32 18.08
N ILE A 143 -1.83 -31.71 19.26
CA ILE A 143 -1.17 -31.43 20.55
C ILE A 143 -0.97 -32.70 21.33
N ASP A 144 0.27 -33.04 21.72
CA ASP A 144 0.65 -34.17 22.56
C ASP A 144 -0.05 -35.49 22.14
N GLY A 145 -0.05 -35.80 20.83
CA GLY A 145 -0.63 -37.03 20.27
C GLY A 145 -2.11 -36.91 19.86
N THR A 146 -2.80 -35.84 20.22
CA THR A 146 -4.23 -35.66 19.93
C THR A 146 -4.44 -34.68 18.79
N GLN A 147 -5.17 -35.04 17.76
CA GLN A 147 -5.63 -34.14 16.73
C GLN A 147 -6.73 -33.22 17.27
N ILE A 148 -6.52 -31.88 17.17
CA ILE A 148 -7.44 -30.89 17.72
C ILE A 148 -8.32 -30.24 16.66
N GLY A 149 -7.92 -30.29 15.39
CA GLY A 149 -8.73 -29.74 14.30
C GLY A 149 -7.98 -29.61 12.98
N THR A 150 -8.64 -28.96 12.04
CA THR A 150 -8.17 -28.71 10.68
C THR A 150 -8.52 -27.28 10.23
N THR A 151 -7.76 -26.73 9.26
CA THR A 151 -8.12 -25.51 8.54
C THR A 151 -8.10 -25.75 7.03
N ARG A 152 -8.79 -24.92 6.25
CA ARG A 152 -8.79 -24.97 4.80
C ARG A 152 -9.02 -23.60 4.16
N GLY A 153 -8.21 -23.26 3.15
CA GLY A 153 -8.15 -21.95 2.54
C GLY A 153 -7.18 -21.01 3.26
N ALA A 154 -6.54 -20.14 2.51
CA ALA A 154 -5.43 -19.30 3.02
C ALA A 154 -5.89 -18.21 4.00
N PHE A 155 -7.17 -17.81 3.97
CA PHE A 155 -7.67 -16.58 4.58
C PHE A 155 -8.60 -16.80 5.77
N ALA A 156 -8.96 -18.06 6.07
CA ALA A 156 -9.74 -18.43 7.25
C ALA A 156 -8.84 -18.65 8.46
N ARG A 157 -9.28 -18.11 9.62
CA ARG A 157 -8.60 -18.37 10.90
C ARG A 157 -8.87 -19.78 11.41
N GLY A 158 -7.87 -20.37 12.06
CA GLY A 158 -8.02 -21.58 12.87
C GLY A 158 -8.07 -21.23 14.36
N ILE A 159 -9.22 -21.42 15.01
CA ILE A 159 -9.41 -21.11 16.44
C ILE A 159 -9.86 -22.38 17.16
N PHE A 160 -9.01 -22.91 18.04
CA PHE A 160 -9.23 -24.20 18.69
C PHE A 160 -9.21 -24.06 20.21
N ASP A 161 -10.25 -24.56 20.90
CA ASP A 161 -10.21 -24.74 22.34
C ASP A 161 -9.31 -25.95 22.69
N ILE A 162 -8.17 -25.66 23.28
CA ILE A 162 -7.17 -26.64 23.67
C ILE A 162 -7.14 -26.91 25.20
N THR A 163 -8.12 -26.39 25.93
CA THR A 163 -8.17 -26.46 27.40
C THR A 163 -8.00 -27.87 27.95
N ALA A 164 -8.61 -28.88 27.28
CA ALA A 164 -8.51 -30.27 27.65
C ALA A 164 -7.15 -30.92 27.27
N ASN A 165 -6.43 -30.31 26.32
CA ASN A 165 -5.22 -30.87 25.71
C ASN A 165 -3.93 -30.42 26.39
N VAL A 166 -3.96 -29.29 27.12
CA VAL A 166 -2.78 -28.70 27.73
C VAL A 166 -2.94 -28.47 29.24
N LYS A 167 -1.82 -28.35 29.93
CA LYS A 167 -1.81 -28.06 31.37
C LYS A 167 -1.05 -26.75 31.64
N PRO A 168 -1.72 -25.75 32.26
CA PRO A 168 -1.04 -24.54 32.68
C PRO A 168 0.21 -24.78 33.53
N GLY A 169 1.32 -24.12 33.20
CA GLY A 169 2.63 -24.33 33.85
C GLY A 169 3.45 -25.47 33.26
N GLN A 170 2.96 -26.16 32.23
CA GLN A 170 3.68 -27.27 31.59
C GLN A 170 3.94 -26.98 30.11
N LYS A 171 4.84 -27.75 29.54
CA LYS A 171 5.14 -27.73 28.09
C LYS A 171 4.23 -28.72 27.38
N ALA A 172 3.86 -28.38 26.16
CA ALA A 172 3.12 -29.23 25.23
C ALA A 172 3.76 -29.18 23.85
N VAL A 173 3.64 -30.25 23.10
CA VAL A 173 4.16 -30.29 21.72
C VAL A 173 3.03 -29.98 20.74
N LEU A 174 3.19 -28.92 19.96
CA LEU A 174 2.32 -28.56 18.86
C LEU A 174 2.95 -29.04 17.54
N ALA A 175 2.20 -29.85 16.77
CA ALA A 175 2.57 -30.24 15.42
C ALA A 175 1.45 -29.90 14.44
N VAL A 176 1.82 -29.36 13.29
CA VAL A 176 0.91 -28.93 12.23
C VAL A 176 1.39 -29.53 10.92
N LEU A 177 0.56 -30.36 10.31
CA LEU A 177 0.76 -30.78 8.92
C LEU A 177 0.13 -29.72 8.02
N VAL A 178 0.93 -29.09 7.18
CA VAL A 178 0.47 -28.13 6.18
C VAL A 178 0.57 -28.78 4.81
N SER A 179 -0.54 -28.79 4.09
CA SER A 179 -0.63 -29.32 2.74
C SER A 179 -0.89 -28.20 1.74
N PRO A 180 -0.22 -28.23 0.56
CA PRO A 180 -0.46 -27.26 -0.50
C PRO A 180 -1.88 -27.38 -1.04
N GLN A 181 -2.28 -26.42 -1.84
CA GLN A 181 -3.54 -26.45 -2.56
C GLN A 181 -3.59 -27.66 -3.52
N PRO A 182 -4.78 -28.25 -3.73
CA PRO A 182 -4.90 -29.48 -4.50
C PRO A 182 -4.60 -29.32 -6.00
N HIS A 183 -4.75 -28.11 -6.54
CA HIS A 183 -4.53 -27.78 -7.95
C HIS A 183 -3.55 -26.61 -8.08
N PRO A 184 -2.24 -26.83 -7.84
CA PRO A 184 -1.26 -25.74 -7.78
C PRO A 184 -0.94 -25.10 -9.13
N GLY A 185 -1.59 -25.53 -10.23
CA GLY A 185 -1.32 -25.03 -11.58
C GLY A 185 0.07 -25.38 -12.10
N VAL A 186 0.40 -24.81 -13.24
CA VAL A 186 1.71 -24.92 -13.87
C VAL A 186 2.34 -23.53 -13.93
N SER A 187 3.54 -23.36 -13.39
CA SER A 187 4.23 -22.08 -13.42
C SER A 187 4.61 -21.69 -14.85
N HIS A 188 4.57 -20.38 -15.11
CA HIS A 188 5.04 -19.77 -16.33
C HIS A 188 6.41 -19.11 -16.08
N GLU A 189 7.40 -19.44 -16.92
CA GLU A 189 8.73 -18.83 -16.82
C GLU A 189 8.78 -17.56 -17.67
N HIS A 190 9.12 -16.44 -17.06
CA HIS A 190 9.31 -15.17 -17.76
C HIS A 190 10.60 -15.20 -18.56
N THR A 191 10.52 -15.10 -19.87
CA THR A 191 11.67 -15.05 -20.79
C THR A 191 11.44 -14.01 -21.87
N LEU A 192 12.51 -13.58 -22.53
CA LEU A 192 12.40 -12.66 -23.67
C LEU A 192 11.59 -13.29 -24.82
N ARG A 193 11.65 -14.61 -24.97
CA ARG A 193 10.93 -15.33 -26.01
C ARG A 193 9.45 -15.48 -25.70
N ASP A 194 9.12 -15.95 -24.50
CA ASP A 194 7.77 -16.34 -24.13
C ASP A 194 7.01 -15.19 -23.43
N GLY A 195 7.72 -14.15 -22.96
CA GLY A 195 7.14 -12.97 -22.35
C GLY A 195 6.68 -13.19 -20.92
N LEU A 196 5.74 -12.35 -20.48
CA LEU A 196 5.20 -12.36 -19.11
C LEU A 196 4.11 -13.44 -18.91
N GLY A 197 3.87 -14.29 -19.88
CA GLY A 197 2.83 -15.29 -19.79
C GLY A 197 1.55 -14.92 -20.54
N LYS A 198 0.59 -15.82 -20.46
CA LYS A 198 -0.71 -15.67 -21.10
C LYS A 198 -1.80 -15.60 -20.07
N ASN A 199 -2.73 -14.70 -20.27
CA ASN A 199 -3.99 -14.69 -19.53
C ASN A 199 -4.76 -15.97 -19.84
N GLY A 200 -5.21 -16.64 -18.81
CA GLY A 200 -6.22 -17.67 -18.88
C GLY A 200 -5.77 -19.06 -19.23
N GLY A 201 -6.01 -19.97 -18.35
CA GLY A 201 -6.09 -21.38 -18.58
C GLY A 201 -4.82 -22.20 -18.38
N GLU A 202 -3.66 -21.60 -18.21
CA GLU A 202 -2.44 -22.35 -17.85
C GLU A 202 -2.35 -22.62 -16.35
N THR A 203 -3.21 -21.96 -15.60
CA THR A 203 -3.20 -21.98 -14.15
C THR A 203 -4.52 -22.51 -13.63
N ALA A 204 -4.48 -23.40 -12.70
CA ALA A 204 -5.64 -24.11 -12.19
C ALA A 204 -5.94 -23.81 -10.71
N ILE A 205 -5.59 -22.60 -10.22
CA ILE A 205 -5.92 -22.18 -8.87
C ILE A 205 -7.40 -21.84 -8.80
N ASP A 206 -8.16 -22.72 -8.15
CA ASP A 206 -9.61 -22.76 -8.13
C ASP A 206 -10.19 -22.69 -6.70
N GLY A 207 -9.59 -21.87 -5.86
CA GLY A 207 -9.99 -21.77 -4.46
C GLY A 207 -9.54 -20.50 -3.76
N ALA A 208 -9.78 -20.43 -2.45
CA ALA A 208 -9.37 -19.33 -1.58
C ALA A 208 -7.88 -19.42 -1.22
N THR A 209 -7.03 -19.09 -2.17
CA THR A 209 -5.57 -19.07 -2.06
C THR A 209 -4.97 -17.92 -2.84
N PHE A 210 -3.64 -17.83 -2.89
CA PHE A 210 -2.91 -16.78 -3.62
C PHE A 210 -2.84 -17.11 -5.12
N LEU A 211 -3.45 -16.29 -5.95
CA LEU A 211 -3.36 -16.41 -7.41
C LEU A 211 -1.94 -16.17 -7.90
N SER A 212 -1.26 -15.21 -7.30
CA SER A 212 0.09 -14.75 -7.67
C SER A 212 1.19 -15.77 -7.44
N THR A 213 0.86 -17.01 -7.13
CA THR A 213 1.84 -18.06 -6.86
C THR A 213 2.32 -18.84 -8.06
N ILE A 214 1.87 -18.53 -9.24
CA ILE A 214 1.99 -19.40 -10.42
C ILE A 214 2.85 -18.85 -11.56
N GLY A 215 3.36 -17.59 -11.47
CA GLY A 215 4.17 -16.97 -12.52
C GLY A 215 3.34 -16.67 -13.77
N TRP A 216 2.52 -15.64 -13.70
CA TRP A 216 1.66 -15.20 -14.79
C TRP A 216 1.62 -13.67 -14.83
N ASP A 217 1.80 -13.08 -16.04
CA ASP A 217 1.92 -11.64 -16.23
C ASP A 217 3.01 -11.06 -15.31
N TRP A 218 2.69 -10.18 -14.36
CA TRP A 218 3.61 -9.66 -13.33
C TRP A 218 3.81 -10.60 -12.13
N ILE A 219 3.12 -11.74 -12.09
CA ILE A 219 3.08 -12.67 -10.95
C ILE A 219 4.35 -13.53 -10.96
N PRO A 220 5.17 -13.51 -9.91
CA PRO A 220 6.35 -14.36 -9.83
C PRO A 220 5.96 -15.84 -9.70
N ALA A 221 6.77 -16.73 -10.29
CA ALA A 221 6.57 -18.18 -10.21
C ALA A 221 6.96 -18.72 -8.84
N ILE A 222 6.15 -18.46 -7.79
CA ILE A 222 6.44 -18.88 -6.42
C ILE A 222 6.33 -20.41 -6.28
N ARG A 223 7.46 -21.09 -6.09
CA ARG A 223 7.60 -22.55 -6.24
C ARG A 223 6.86 -23.35 -5.19
N ASP A 224 6.67 -22.86 -3.99
CA ASP A 224 5.87 -23.51 -2.94
C ASP A 224 4.41 -23.07 -2.92
N ARG A 225 3.99 -22.18 -3.84
CA ARG A 225 2.64 -21.56 -3.88
C ARG A 225 2.26 -20.88 -2.55
N ASP A 226 3.24 -20.27 -1.87
CA ASP A 226 3.09 -19.67 -0.54
C ASP A 226 2.52 -20.65 0.51
N THR A 227 2.81 -21.93 0.36
CA THR A 227 2.41 -22.96 1.34
C THR A 227 3.09 -22.70 2.67
N GLY A 228 2.33 -22.61 3.77
CA GLY A 228 2.91 -22.41 5.09
C GLY A 228 1.98 -21.78 6.11
N ILE A 229 2.52 -21.54 7.31
CA ILE A 229 1.87 -20.77 8.37
C ILE A 229 2.23 -19.30 8.15
N TRP A 230 1.53 -18.63 7.23
CA TRP A 230 1.94 -17.33 6.72
C TRP A 230 1.51 -16.13 7.58
N GLN A 231 0.63 -16.36 8.58
CA GLN A 231 0.22 -15.33 9.55
C GLN A 231 0.52 -15.75 10.99
N LYS A 232 0.17 -14.89 11.94
CA LYS A 232 0.47 -15.04 13.37
C LYS A 232 -0.13 -16.31 13.96
N VAL A 233 0.60 -16.94 14.90
CA VAL A 233 0.13 -18.02 15.76
C VAL A 233 0.25 -17.55 17.19
N PHE A 234 -0.80 -17.74 18.00
CA PHE A 234 -0.77 -17.30 19.39
C PHE A 234 -1.74 -18.09 20.29
N LEU A 235 -1.46 -18.04 21.60
CA LEU A 235 -2.40 -18.48 22.64
C LEU A 235 -3.16 -17.28 23.20
N SER A 236 -4.47 -17.45 23.40
CA SER A 236 -5.32 -16.52 24.14
C SER A 236 -6.12 -17.26 25.21
N THR A 237 -6.76 -16.55 26.13
CA THR A 237 -7.58 -17.13 27.19
C THR A 237 -8.87 -16.38 27.39
N THR A 238 -9.93 -17.13 27.76
CA THR A 238 -11.22 -16.57 28.15
C THR A 238 -11.73 -17.27 29.42
N GLY A 239 -12.72 -16.65 30.06
CA GLY A 239 -13.56 -17.34 31.04
C GLY A 239 -14.66 -18.16 30.36
N PRO A 240 -15.81 -18.38 31.06
CA PRO A 240 -16.90 -19.25 30.56
C PRO A 240 -17.69 -18.68 29.37
N VAL A 241 -17.54 -17.38 29.08
CA VAL A 241 -18.20 -16.72 27.95
C VAL A 241 -17.17 -16.05 27.05
N VAL A 242 -17.30 -16.25 25.74
CA VAL A 242 -16.46 -15.71 24.67
C VAL A 242 -17.23 -14.63 23.92
N LEU A 243 -16.56 -13.53 23.58
CA LEU A 243 -17.02 -12.49 22.68
C LEU A 243 -16.56 -12.81 21.25
N LYS A 244 -17.47 -12.73 20.28
CA LYS A 244 -17.16 -13.01 18.88
C LYS A 244 -17.70 -11.93 17.95
N ASN A 245 -16.96 -11.65 16.89
CA ASN A 245 -17.38 -10.88 15.72
C ASN A 245 -18.01 -9.50 16.04
N PRO A 246 -17.40 -8.66 16.87
CA PRO A 246 -17.91 -7.33 17.13
C PRO A 246 -18.09 -6.54 15.83
N LEU A 247 -19.13 -5.71 15.79
CA LEU A 247 -19.40 -4.78 14.69
C LEU A 247 -19.73 -3.41 15.28
N VAL A 248 -19.07 -2.38 14.80
CA VAL A 248 -19.42 -0.98 15.07
C VAL A 248 -19.93 -0.34 13.79
N THR A 249 -21.09 0.26 13.86
CA THR A 249 -21.67 1.04 12.76
C THR A 249 -21.82 2.50 13.18
N THR A 250 -21.66 3.42 12.23
CA THR A 250 -21.85 4.87 12.45
C THR A 250 -22.79 5.41 11.38
N ASP A 251 -23.74 6.26 11.79
CA ASP A 251 -24.69 6.87 10.87
C ASP A 251 -24.75 8.40 11.07
N LEU A 252 -24.36 9.12 10.01
CA LEU A 252 -24.41 10.58 9.95
C LEU A 252 -25.72 11.04 9.28
N PRO A 253 -26.44 12.04 9.81
CA PRO A 253 -27.70 12.53 9.22
C PRO A 253 -27.43 13.49 8.03
N LEU A 254 -26.73 13.01 7.00
CA LEU A 254 -26.35 13.83 5.85
C LEU A 254 -27.52 14.70 5.31
N PRO A 255 -27.27 15.92 4.86
CA PRO A 255 -25.96 16.56 4.65
C PRO A 255 -25.31 17.12 5.92
N ARG A 256 -25.97 17.03 7.08
CA ARG A 256 -25.37 17.43 8.36
C ARG A 256 -24.40 16.36 8.84
N ILE A 257 -23.29 16.82 9.44
CA ILE A 257 -22.23 15.99 10.00
C ILE A 257 -21.93 16.34 11.46
N ASP A 258 -22.87 17.04 12.09
CA ASP A 258 -22.78 17.57 13.44
C ASP A 258 -23.19 16.57 14.53
N SER A 259 -23.70 15.40 14.14
CA SER A 259 -23.99 14.31 15.08
C SER A 259 -23.84 12.94 14.40
N THR A 260 -23.76 11.86 15.19
CA THR A 260 -23.77 10.48 14.71
C THR A 260 -24.47 9.56 15.70
N ASP A 261 -25.18 8.57 15.19
CA ASP A 261 -25.64 7.42 15.97
C ASP A 261 -24.64 6.27 15.82
N ILE A 262 -24.17 5.74 16.94
CA ILE A 262 -23.27 4.57 16.97
C ILE A 262 -24.08 3.33 17.30
N GLY A 263 -23.97 2.30 16.45
CA GLY A 263 -24.50 0.97 16.72
C GLY A 263 -23.36 0.00 17.09
N VAL A 264 -23.57 -0.86 18.07
CA VAL A 264 -22.61 -1.90 18.46
C VAL A 264 -23.31 -3.25 18.51
N GLN A 265 -22.70 -4.25 17.89
CA GLN A 265 -23.19 -5.64 17.95
C GLN A 265 -22.03 -6.57 18.29
N ALA A 266 -22.32 -7.64 19.03
CA ALA A 266 -21.38 -8.74 19.25
C ALA A 266 -22.13 -10.03 19.55
N THR A 267 -21.53 -11.17 19.19
CA THR A 267 -22.01 -12.48 19.63
C THR A 267 -21.35 -12.86 20.94
N VAL A 268 -22.14 -13.24 21.93
CA VAL A 268 -21.69 -13.84 23.19
C VAL A 268 -21.98 -15.32 23.18
N GLU A 269 -21.01 -16.16 23.53
CA GLU A 269 -21.14 -17.62 23.53
C GLU A 269 -20.73 -18.21 24.87
N ASN A 270 -21.63 -19.00 25.46
CA ASN A 270 -21.30 -19.80 26.63
C ASN A 270 -20.63 -21.10 26.20
N VAL A 271 -19.36 -21.26 26.51
CA VAL A 271 -18.56 -22.46 26.12
C VAL A 271 -18.54 -23.55 27.20
N THR A 272 -19.44 -23.46 28.17
CA THR A 272 -19.52 -24.40 29.30
C THR A 272 -20.80 -25.22 29.34
N ASP A 273 -20.79 -26.30 30.11
CA ASP A 273 -21.95 -27.20 30.33
C ASP A 273 -23.00 -26.66 31.32
N LYS A 274 -22.87 -25.41 31.79
CA LYS A 274 -23.80 -24.81 32.77
C LYS A 274 -24.31 -23.47 32.26
N PRO A 275 -25.53 -23.08 32.63
CA PRO A 275 -26.02 -21.74 32.37
C PRO A 275 -25.10 -20.69 32.99
N VAL A 276 -24.83 -19.58 32.27
CA VAL A 276 -24.01 -18.46 32.75
C VAL A 276 -24.80 -17.18 32.66
N THR A 277 -24.86 -16.43 33.78
CA THR A 277 -25.41 -15.08 33.81
C THR A 277 -24.24 -14.08 33.99
N GLY A 278 -24.22 -13.06 33.20
CA GLY A 278 -23.22 -12.02 33.26
C GLY A 278 -23.69 -10.70 32.66
N GLU A 279 -22.78 -9.82 32.42
CA GLU A 279 -23.04 -8.51 31.82
C GLU A 279 -22.08 -8.29 30.62
N ILE A 280 -22.65 -7.96 29.47
CA ILE A 280 -21.89 -7.39 28.35
C ILE A 280 -21.88 -5.87 28.48
N SER A 281 -20.71 -5.25 28.41
CA SER A 281 -20.53 -3.79 28.46
C SER A 281 -19.53 -3.31 27.44
N GLY A 282 -19.81 -2.13 26.87
CA GLY A 282 -18.94 -1.39 25.97
C GLY A 282 -18.57 -0.02 26.56
N ALA A 283 -17.37 0.46 26.22
CA ALA A 283 -16.93 1.82 26.53
C ALA A 283 -16.24 2.44 25.31
N ILE A 284 -16.55 3.70 25.02
CA ILE A 284 -15.93 4.52 23.97
C ILE A 284 -15.56 5.87 24.58
N GLY A 285 -14.26 6.18 24.69
CA GLY A 285 -13.84 7.37 25.43
C GLY A 285 -14.39 7.41 26.85
N ASP A 286 -15.16 8.44 27.17
CA ASP A 286 -15.69 8.69 28.53
C ASP A 286 -17.09 8.10 28.77
N PHE A 287 -17.74 7.51 27.77
CA PHE A 287 -19.09 6.96 27.95
C PHE A 287 -19.11 5.43 27.86
N SER A 288 -20.06 4.83 28.56
CA SER A 288 -20.22 3.37 28.60
C SER A 288 -21.70 2.98 28.57
N PHE A 289 -21.94 1.77 28.13
CA PHE A 289 -23.25 1.12 28.04
C PHE A 289 -23.14 -0.36 28.36
N GLY A 290 -24.23 -1.02 28.66
CA GLY A 290 -24.21 -2.45 28.97
C GLY A 290 -25.57 -2.99 29.38
N ARG A 291 -25.70 -4.30 29.36
CA ARG A 291 -26.87 -5.04 29.80
C ARG A 291 -26.57 -6.41 30.34
N PRO A 292 -27.39 -6.96 31.24
CA PRO A 292 -27.27 -8.33 31.69
C PRO A 292 -27.68 -9.29 30.57
N VAL A 293 -27.01 -10.46 30.54
CA VAL A 293 -27.31 -11.56 29.59
C VAL A 293 -27.21 -12.88 30.33
N THR A 294 -28.17 -13.80 30.09
CA THR A 294 -28.15 -15.15 30.59
C THR A 294 -28.11 -16.12 29.42
N LEU A 295 -27.09 -16.95 29.37
CA LEU A 295 -26.84 -17.94 28.32
C LEU A 295 -27.01 -19.35 28.82
N ALA A 296 -27.80 -20.17 28.13
CA ALA A 296 -27.82 -21.61 28.38
C ALA A 296 -26.48 -22.26 27.98
N PRO A 297 -26.20 -23.51 28.39
CA PRO A 297 -24.98 -24.21 27.99
C PRO A 297 -24.82 -24.29 26.47
N HIS A 298 -23.62 -23.99 25.96
CA HIS A 298 -23.23 -24.02 24.54
C HIS A 298 -24.13 -23.18 23.61
N VAL A 299 -24.78 -22.14 24.14
CA VAL A 299 -25.61 -21.23 23.34
C VAL A 299 -24.83 -19.98 22.98
N SER A 300 -24.92 -19.58 21.70
CA SER A 300 -24.48 -18.29 21.18
C SER A 300 -25.69 -17.37 21.02
N GLN A 301 -25.53 -16.09 21.41
CA GLN A 301 -26.56 -15.05 21.28
C GLN A 301 -25.94 -13.77 20.75
N MET A 302 -26.54 -13.17 19.74
CA MET A 302 -26.20 -11.82 19.30
C MET A 302 -26.80 -10.79 20.24
N VAL A 303 -25.99 -9.81 20.67
CA VAL A 303 -26.40 -8.68 21.52
C VAL A 303 -26.10 -7.40 20.75
N SER A 304 -27.09 -6.50 20.74
CA SER A 304 -26.99 -5.19 20.05
C SER A 304 -27.24 -4.05 21.01
N PHE A 305 -26.61 -2.91 20.71
CA PHE A 305 -26.79 -1.62 21.38
C PHE A 305 -26.95 -0.54 20.30
N ASP A 306 -27.93 0.32 20.48
CA ASP A 306 -28.19 1.45 19.58
C ASP A 306 -28.52 2.74 20.36
N ALA A 307 -28.53 3.89 19.68
CA ALA A 307 -28.77 5.19 20.27
C ALA A 307 -30.20 5.37 20.82
N LYS A 308 -31.18 4.58 20.35
CA LYS A 308 -32.58 4.66 20.82
C LYS A 308 -32.71 4.07 22.20
N GLU A 309 -32.02 2.96 22.45
CA GLU A 309 -32.03 2.29 23.73
C GLU A 309 -30.96 2.87 24.69
N PHE A 310 -29.82 3.27 24.14
CA PHE A 310 -28.68 3.84 24.88
C PHE A 310 -28.35 5.24 24.34
N PRO A 311 -28.97 6.32 24.87
CA PRO A 311 -28.78 7.69 24.35
C PRO A 311 -27.31 8.17 24.33
N VAL A 312 -26.42 7.58 25.13
CA VAL A 312 -24.98 7.88 25.13
C VAL A 312 -24.29 7.50 23.80
N LEU A 313 -24.93 6.66 22.97
CA LEU A 313 -24.48 6.31 21.65
C LEU A 313 -24.89 7.30 20.55
N HIS A 314 -25.68 8.35 20.91
CA HIS A 314 -25.85 9.55 20.11
C HIS A 314 -24.75 10.53 20.47
N VAL A 315 -23.87 10.86 19.55
CA VAL A 315 -22.70 11.69 19.77
C VAL A 315 -22.83 12.98 18.98
N ASP A 316 -22.85 14.11 19.69
CA ASP A 316 -22.81 15.46 19.09
C ASP A 316 -21.37 15.83 18.71
N HIS A 317 -21.20 16.50 17.59
CA HIS A 317 -19.90 16.98 17.06
C HIS A 317 -18.81 15.89 17.03
N PRO A 318 -19.05 14.72 16.38
CA PRO A 318 -18.10 13.64 16.37
C PRO A 318 -16.81 13.99 15.62
N GLN A 319 -15.69 13.42 16.05
CA GLN A 319 -14.45 13.49 15.31
C GLN A 319 -14.53 12.53 14.12
N LEU A 320 -14.62 13.09 12.90
CA LEU A 320 -14.82 12.30 11.69
C LEU A 320 -13.51 11.72 11.18
N TRP A 321 -13.60 10.54 10.58
CA TRP A 321 -12.54 9.96 9.77
C TRP A 321 -12.72 10.39 8.30
N TRP A 322 -11.62 10.77 7.66
CA TRP A 322 -11.59 11.21 6.27
C TRP A 322 -10.52 10.50 5.45
N PRO A 323 -10.71 10.30 4.16
CA PRO A 323 -9.64 9.83 3.28
C PRO A 323 -8.54 10.89 3.12
N ASN A 324 -7.35 10.41 2.71
CA ASN A 324 -6.16 11.23 2.48
C ASN A 324 -6.48 12.47 1.64
N GLY A 325 -6.07 13.63 2.14
CA GLY A 325 -6.28 14.94 1.54
C GLY A 325 -7.59 15.64 1.89
N TYR A 326 -8.61 14.94 2.42
CA TYR A 326 -9.93 15.53 2.71
C TYR A 326 -10.17 15.88 4.18
N GLY A 327 -9.33 15.43 5.08
CA GLY A 327 -9.41 15.73 6.51
C GLY A 327 -8.62 14.75 7.37
N PRO A 328 -8.75 14.85 8.71
CA PRO A 328 -8.00 14.02 9.64
C PRO A 328 -8.53 12.57 9.69
N GLN A 329 -7.66 11.62 10.00
CA GLN A 329 -7.95 10.21 10.19
C GLN A 329 -8.22 9.92 11.68
N ASN A 330 -9.31 10.45 12.23
CA ASN A 330 -9.66 10.22 13.62
C ASN A 330 -10.15 8.79 13.84
N LEU A 331 -9.45 8.04 14.69
CA LEU A 331 -9.78 6.68 15.06
C LEU A 331 -10.20 6.63 16.53
N LEU A 332 -11.29 5.93 16.80
CA LEU A 332 -11.84 5.69 18.12
C LEU A 332 -11.69 4.22 18.50
N LYS A 333 -11.75 3.95 19.80
CA LYS A 333 -11.66 2.59 20.34
C LYS A 333 -12.91 2.24 21.14
N LEU A 334 -13.53 1.13 20.77
CA LEU A 334 -14.53 0.46 21.58
C LEU A 334 -13.83 -0.61 22.41
N HIS A 335 -13.92 -0.49 23.74
CA HIS A 335 -13.55 -1.55 24.67
C HIS A 335 -14.80 -2.35 25.03
N LEU A 336 -14.92 -3.56 24.50
CA LEU A 336 -16.05 -4.46 24.74
C LEU A 336 -15.64 -5.54 25.73
N SER A 337 -16.45 -5.81 26.75
CA SER A 337 -16.16 -6.86 27.75
C SER A 337 -17.41 -7.61 28.16
N PHE A 338 -17.24 -8.91 28.47
CA PHE A 338 -18.25 -9.71 29.15
C PHE A 338 -17.74 -10.08 30.56
N LYS A 339 -18.54 -9.79 31.57
CA LYS A 339 -18.19 -10.06 32.98
C LYS A 339 -19.13 -11.09 33.60
N VAL A 340 -18.55 -12.05 34.29
CA VAL A 340 -19.25 -13.04 35.11
C VAL A 340 -18.82 -12.83 36.55
N ASN A 341 -19.76 -12.64 37.47
CA ASN A 341 -19.44 -12.39 38.90
C ASN A 341 -18.42 -11.21 39.08
N LYS A 342 -18.54 -10.15 38.30
CA LYS A 342 -17.64 -9.00 38.25
C LYS A 342 -16.20 -9.28 37.74
N GLN A 343 -15.90 -10.51 37.33
CA GLN A 343 -14.62 -10.86 36.69
C GLN A 343 -14.79 -10.85 35.17
N ILE A 344 -13.80 -10.35 34.46
CA ILE A 344 -13.78 -10.36 33.00
C ILE A 344 -13.68 -11.82 32.53
N SER A 345 -14.70 -12.26 31.77
CA SER A 345 -14.67 -13.51 31.05
C SER A 345 -13.93 -13.38 29.72
N ASP A 346 -14.29 -12.35 28.95
CA ASP A 346 -13.60 -12.02 27.71
C ASP A 346 -13.68 -10.50 27.47
N ALA A 347 -12.71 -9.96 26.73
CA ALA A 347 -12.69 -8.57 26.35
C ALA A 347 -12.05 -8.42 24.98
N GLN A 348 -12.55 -7.47 24.17
CA GLN A 348 -12.02 -7.14 22.86
C GLN A 348 -11.94 -5.62 22.71
N GLU A 349 -10.92 -5.15 22.02
CA GLU A 349 -10.78 -3.79 21.58
C GLU A 349 -11.05 -3.71 20.07
N VAL A 350 -11.92 -2.80 19.65
CA VAL A 350 -12.24 -2.56 18.25
C VAL A 350 -11.90 -1.12 17.90
N THR A 351 -10.98 -0.92 16.98
CA THR A 351 -10.70 0.39 16.40
C THR A 351 -11.70 0.66 15.27
N PHE A 352 -12.26 1.87 15.24
CA PHE A 352 -13.20 2.30 14.20
C PHE A 352 -13.10 3.81 13.94
N GLY A 353 -13.64 4.26 12.81
CA GLY A 353 -13.73 5.68 12.47
C GLY A 353 -15.18 6.09 12.24
N VAL A 354 -15.56 7.29 12.71
CA VAL A 354 -16.88 7.85 12.43
C VAL A 354 -16.91 8.41 11.01
N ARG A 355 -17.66 7.77 10.14
CA ARG A 355 -17.82 8.20 8.74
C ARG A 355 -19.08 7.58 8.13
N LYS A 356 -19.58 8.20 7.06
CA LYS A 356 -20.61 7.63 6.20
C LYS A 356 -20.16 7.66 4.74
N ILE A 357 -20.13 6.49 4.09
CA ILE A 357 -19.90 6.39 2.65
C ILE A 357 -21.24 6.29 1.95
N THR A 358 -21.39 7.07 0.87
CA THR A 358 -22.53 6.97 -0.04
C THR A 358 -22.04 6.76 -1.46
N TYR A 359 -22.87 6.11 -2.26
CA TYR A 359 -22.54 5.71 -3.62
C TYR A 359 -23.53 6.34 -4.57
N SER A 360 -23.18 6.42 -5.87
CA SER A 360 -24.07 6.89 -6.93
C SER A 360 -25.44 6.17 -6.89
N VAL A 361 -26.46 6.91 -7.28
CA VAL A 361 -27.83 6.39 -7.34
C VAL A 361 -27.88 5.19 -8.29
N PRO A 362 -28.58 4.09 -7.92
CA PRO A 362 -28.80 2.97 -8.82
C PRO A 362 -29.39 3.42 -10.16
N GLY A 363 -28.86 2.92 -11.27
CA GLY A 363 -29.27 3.28 -12.62
C GLY A 363 -28.44 4.41 -13.26
N THR A 364 -27.46 4.98 -12.56
CA THR A 364 -26.41 5.79 -13.18
C THR A 364 -25.30 4.88 -13.73
N ASP A 365 -24.76 5.23 -14.90
CA ASP A 365 -23.76 4.42 -15.58
C ASP A 365 -22.35 4.50 -14.92
N THR A 366 -22.20 5.32 -13.89
CA THR A 366 -20.91 5.63 -13.27
C THR A 366 -20.95 5.48 -11.75
N LEU A 367 -20.03 4.69 -11.20
CA LEU A 367 -19.81 4.64 -9.76
C LEU A 367 -19.21 5.96 -9.27
N THR A 368 -19.90 6.60 -8.35
CA THR A 368 -19.43 7.81 -7.65
C THR A 368 -19.37 7.52 -6.16
N ILE A 369 -18.34 7.98 -5.49
CA ILE A 369 -18.15 7.79 -4.05
C ILE A 369 -18.21 9.15 -3.36
N SER A 370 -18.95 9.23 -2.26
CA SER A 370 -18.89 10.36 -1.34
C SER A 370 -18.61 9.86 0.07
N VAL A 371 -17.77 10.59 0.79
CA VAL A 371 -17.47 10.34 2.21
C VAL A 371 -17.97 11.54 3.00
N ASN A 372 -18.78 11.30 4.03
CA ASN A 372 -19.36 12.34 4.88
C ASN A 372 -20.10 13.44 4.08
N GLY A 373 -20.72 13.05 2.95
CA GLY A 373 -21.43 13.96 2.07
C GLY A 373 -20.57 14.70 1.04
N VAL A 374 -19.26 14.58 1.07
CA VAL A 374 -18.34 15.20 0.11
C VAL A 374 -17.99 14.20 -1.00
N PRO A 375 -18.21 14.53 -2.29
CA PRO A 375 -17.73 13.73 -3.41
C PRO A 375 -16.21 13.59 -3.39
N ILE A 376 -15.74 12.35 -3.57
CA ILE A 376 -14.30 12.04 -3.59
C ILE A 376 -13.90 11.63 -4.99
N PHE A 377 -13.02 12.41 -5.63
CA PHE A 377 -12.34 11.95 -6.83
C PHE A 377 -11.28 10.92 -6.45
N ILE A 378 -11.46 9.69 -6.91
CA ILE A 378 -10.56 8.58 -6.56
C ILE A 378 -9.27 8.70 -7.37
N ARG A 379 -8.16 8.76 -6.63
CA ARG A 379 -6.80 8.69 -7.14
C ARG A 379 -6.17 7.47 -6.48
N GLY A 380 -6.19 6.35 -7.18
CA GLY A 380 -5.87 5.04 -6.61
C GLY A 380 -4.68 4.35 -7.26
N GLY A 381 -4.27 3.27 -6.62
CA GLY A 381 -3.32 2.31 -7.16
C GLY A 381 -3.76 0.88 -6.87
N ASP A 382 -3.57 -0.01 -7.84
CA ASP A 382 -3.78 -1.43 -7.65
C ASP A 382 -2.63 -2.03 -6.81
N TRP A 383 -3.01 -2.93 -5.92
CA TRP A 383 -2.15 -3.65 -5.00
C TRP A 383 -2.40 -5.15 -5.20
N GLY A 384 -1.53 -5.79 -5.97
CA GLY A 384 -1.75 -7.18 -6.36
C GLY A 384 -1.40 -8.19 -5.27
N LEU A 385 -0.32 -7.94 -4.54
CA LEU A 385 0.20 -8.82 -3.50
C LEU A 385 1.16 -8.02 -2.62
N ASP A 386 1.21 -8.28 -1.32
CA ASP A 386 2.10 -7.54 -0.40
C ASP A 386 3.58 -7.75 -0.75
N GLU A 387 3.99 -9.01 -0.89
CA GLU A 387 5.34 -9.44 -1.27
C GLU A 387 5.29 -10.91 -1.69
N GLY A 388 6.04 -11.26 -2.75
CA GLY A 388 5.96 -12.55 -3.43
C GLY A 388 6.22 -13.78 -2.56
N LEU A 389 7.00 -13.66 -1.48
CA LEU A 389 7.32 -14.75 -0.55
C LEU A 389 6.64 -14.58 0.82
N LYS A 390 5.67 -13.67 0.93
CA LYS A 390 4.97 -13.33 2.18
C LYS A 390 5.88 -12.82 3.30
N ARG A 391 6.96 -12.11 2.95
CA ARG A 391 7.85 -11.43 3.88
C ARG A 391 7.35 -10.00 4.14
N ILE A 392 6.32 -9.87 4.96
CA ILE A 392 5.55 -8.64 5.17
C ILE A 392 5.64 -8.11 6.61
N PRO A 393 6.80 -7.75 7.13
CA PRO A 393 6.89 -7.11 8.44
C PRO A 393 6.12 -5.78 8.42
N ARG A 394 5.49 -5.42 9.55
CA ARG A 394 4.67 -4.20 9.68
C ARG A 394 5.42 -2.93 9.23
N ALA A 395 6.71 -2.82 9.53
CA ALA A 395 7.52 -1.66 9.14
C ALA A 395 7.60 -1.49 7.60
N ARG A 396 7.65 -2.60 6.85
CA ARG A 396 7.63 -2.55 5.39
C ARG A 396 6.27 -2.06 4.87
N LEU A 397 5.17 -2.64 5.36
CA LEU A 397 3.82 -2.19 5.00
C LEU A 397 3.57 -0.73 5.38
N ASP A 398 4.06 -0.28 6.54
CA ASP A 398 3.96 1.12 6.98
C ASP A 398 4.64 2.07 5.97
N ALA A 399 5.85 1.73 5.53
CA ALA A 399 6.57 2.50 4.53
C ALA A 399 5.84 2.52 3.18
N GLU A 400 5.35 1.38 2.72
CA GLU A 400 4.65 1.25 1.44
C GLU A 400 3.34 2.05 1.41
N ILE A 401 2.51 1.95 2.46
CA ILE A 401 1.25 2.70 2.54
C ILE A 401 1.51 4.20 2.77
N HIS A 402 2.56 4.55 3.52
CA HIS A 402 2.99 5.94 3.66
C HIS A 402 3.43 6.56 2.31
N MET A 403 4.11 5.79 1.45
CA MET A 403 4.43 6.25 0.09
C MET A 403 3.18 6.52 -0.76
N HIS A 404 2.12 5.75 -0.59
CA HIS A 404 0.83 6.05 -1.24
C HIS A 404 0.22 7.36 -0.72
N GLN A 405 0.24 7.57 0.60
CA GLN A 405 -0.19 8.84 1.18
C GLN A 405 0.65 10.02 0.65
N LEU A 406 1.97 9.86 0.63
CA LEU A 406 2.92 10.85 0.10
C LEU A 406 2.65 11.18 -1.38
N ALA A 407 2.25 10.19 -2.17
CA ALA A 407 1.89 10.35 -3.58
C ALA A 407 0.49 11.00 -3.80
N ASN A 408 -0.19 11.49 -2.77
CA ASN A 408 -1.57 12.00 -2.82
C ASN A 408 -2.60 10.96 -3.30
N VAL A 409 -2.27 9.67 -3.19
CA VAL A 409 -3.19 8.56 -3.42
C VAL A 409 -4.18 8.50 -2.25
N ASN A 410 -5.45 8.25 -2.56
CA ASN A 410 -6.51 8.13 -1.56
C ASN A 410 -7.25 6.78 -1.58
N LEU A 411 -6.80 5.85 -2.43
CA LEU A 411 -7.37 4.51 -2.54
C LEU A 411 -6.30 3.48 -2.93
N ILE A 412 -6.34 2.33 -2.30
CA ILE A 412 -5.70 1.09 -2.75
C ILE A 412 -6.78 0.11 -3.18
N ARG A 413 -6.66 -0.44 -4.38
CA ARG A 413 -7.45 -1.58 -4.80
C ARG A 413 -6.69 -2.86 -4.44
N ASN A 414 -7.18 -3.58 -3.43
CA ASN A 414 -6.67 -4.89 -3.03
C ASN A 414 -7.13 -5.93 -4.07
N TRP A 415 -6.39 -5.98 -5.19
CA TRP A 415 -6.70 -6.79 -6.34
C TRP A 415 -6.79 -8.27 -5.97
N VAL A 416 -7.88 -8.93 -6.36
CA VAL A 416 -8.21 -10.32 -6.00
C VAL A 416 -8.18 -10.57 -4.47
N GLY A 417 -8.07 -9.51 -3.66
CA GLY A 417 -8.22 -9.58 -2.21
C GLY A 417 -7.11 -10.30 -1.44
N GLN A 418 -5.92 -10.40 -1.98
CA GLN A 418 -4.85 -11.25 -1.46
C GLN A 418 -4.12 -10.67 -0.24
N SER A 419 -4.22 -9.37 0.00
CA SER A 419 -3.70 -8.73 1.21
C SER A 419 -4.76 -8.77 2.32
N THR A 420 -4.57 -9.64 3.31
CA THR A 420 -5.54 -9.92 4.38
C THR A 420 -4.87 -9.98 5.76
N SER A 421 -3.91 -9.09 6.03
CA SER A 421 -3.29 -8.94 7.35
C SER A 421 -3.88 -7.76 8.10
N GLU A 422 -4.03 -7.85 9.43
CA GLU A 422 -4.48 -6.74 10.28
C GLU A 422 -3.65 -5.48 10.02
N ASP A 423 -2.33 -5.64 9.89
CA ASP A 423 -1.40 -4.53 9.69
C ASP A 423 -1.72 -3.73 8.42
N PHE A 424 -2.15 -4.39 7.32
CA PHE A 424 -2.54 -3.72 6.09
C PHE A 424 -3.75 -2.77 6.29
N TYR A 425 -4.82 -3.29 6.91
CA TYR A 425 -6.04 -2.49 7.12
C TYR A 425 -5.84 -1.38 8.15
N GLU A 426 -5.15 -1.66 9.27
CA GLU A 426 -4.82 -0.66 10.29
C GLU A 426 -4.00 0.51 9.73
N LEU A 427 -3.06 0.21 8.85
CA LEU A 427 -2.23 1.22 8.21
C LEU A 427 -3.01 2.04 7.19
N CYS A 428 -3.90 1.42 6.42
CA CYS A 428 -4.82 2.15 5.55
C CYS A 428 -5.75 3.08 6.35
N ASP A 429 -6.26 2.63 7.50
CA ASP A 429 -7.03 3.48 8.43
C ASP A 429 -6.22 4.67 8.93
N LYS A 430 -4.95 4.44 9.33
CA LYS A 430 -4.01 5.44 9.84
C LYS A 430 -3.70 6.53 8.81
N TYR A 431 -3.47 6.14 7.56
CA TYR A 431 -3.05 7.03 6.49
C TYR A 431 -4.20 7.58 5.64
N GLY A 432 -5.44 7.17 5.92
CA GLY A 432 -6.61 7.63 5.16
C GLY A 432 -6.69 7.04 3.75
N ILE A 433 -6.17 5.87 3.54
CA ILE A 433 -6.20 5.20 2.25
C ILE A 433 -7.46 4.33 2.19
N LEU A 434 -8.43 4.70 1.35
CA LEU A 434 -9.60 3.88 1.09
C LEU A 434 -9.20 2.53 0.49
N ILE A 435 -9.98 1.48 0.75
CA ILE A 435 -9.74 0.14 0.21
C ILE A 435 -10.93 -0.28 -0.64
N TRP A 436 -10.68 -0.56 -1.92
CA TRP A 436 -11.50 -1.41 -2.76
C TRP A 436 -11.07 -2.84 -2.51
N ASP A 437 -11.86 -3.64 -1.81
CA ASP A 437 -11.44 -4.97 -1.35
C ASP A 437 -12.15 -6.08 -2.11
N GLU A 438 -11.39 -7.06 -2.61
CA GLU A 438 -11.91 -8.13 -3.47
C GLU A 438 -11.97 -9.49 -2.79
N PHE A 439 -12.75 -10.43 -3.38
CA PHE A 439 -12.98 -11.78 -2.86
C PHE A 439 -12.35 -12.88 -3.72
N PHE A 440 -11.04 -13.00 -3.72
CA PHE A 440 -10.23 -14.13 -4.22
C PHE A 440 -10.60 -14.69 -5.62
N GLN A 441 -11.28 -13.91 -6.47
CA GLN A 441 -11.62 -14.31 -7.83
C GLN A 441 -10.95 -13.43 -8.88
N PRO A 442 -10.01 -13.99 -9.68
CA PRO A 442 -9.43 -13.30 -10.82
C PRO A 442 -10.46 -13.22 -11.97
N ASN A 443 -10.05 -12.63 -13.09
CA ASN A 443 -10.88 -12.65 -14.28
C ASN A 443 -11.10 -14.11 -14.77
N PRO A 444 -12.18 -14.39 -15.51
CA PRO A 444 -12.50 -15.76 -15.94
C PRO A 444 -11.46 -16.41 -16.83
N SER A 445 -10.59 -15.62 -17.47
CA SER A 445 -9.52 -16.15 -18.34
C SER A 445 -8.21 -16.41 -17.58
N ASP A 446 -8.05 -15.89 -16.36
CA ASP A 446 -6.81 -16.03 -15.56
C ASP A 446 -6.88 -17.19 -14.57
N GLY A 447 -8.07 -17.61 -14.19
CA GLY A 447 -8.24 -18.74 -13.29
C GLY A 447 -9.66 -19.29 -13.31
N PRO A 448 -9.83 -20.59 -13.04
CA PRO A 448 -11.14 -21.22 -12.97
C PRO A 448 -11.95 -20.66 -11.79
N ASN A 449 -13.23 -20.98 -11.80
CA ASN A 449 -14.09 -20.69 -10.65
C ASN A 449 -13.72 -21.63 -9.48
N PRO A 450 -13.97 -21.23 -8.23
CA PRO A 450 -13.80 -22.10 -7.08
C PRO A 450 -14.58 -23.43 -7.26
N THR A 451 -13.88 -24.55 -7.10
CA THR A 451 -14.48 -25.90 -7.17
C THR A 451 -15.04 -26.35 -5.84
N ASP A 452 -14.48 -25.83 -4.72
CA ASP A 452 -14.96 -26.04 -3.35
C ASP A 452 -15.68 -24.77 -2.87
N LEU A 453 -16.97 -24.67 -3.19
CA LEU A 453 -17.78 -23.50 -2.88
C LEU A 453 -17.92 -23.28 -1.36
N GLU A 454 -18.02 -24.34 -0.57
CA GLU A 454 -18.15 -24.25 0.88
C GLU A 454 -16.88 -23.61 1.50
N THR A 455 -15.71 -24.12 1.14
CA THR A 455 -14.43 -23.54 1.59
C THR A 455 -14.28 -22.10 1.12
N TYR A 456 -14.63 -21.78 -0.14
CA TYR A 456 -14.54 -20.43 -0.68
C TYR A 456 -15.42 -19.45 0.12
N VAL A 457 -16.71 -19.77 0.29
CA VAL A 457 -17.68 -18.94 1.02
C VAL A 457 -17.27 -18.79 2.50
N ALA A 458 -16.73 -19.84 3.13
CA ALA A 458 -16.23 -19.76 4.51
C ALA A 458 -15.05 -18.79 4.64
N ASN A 459 -14.13 -18.77 3.68
CA ASN A 459 -13.01 -17.82 3.67
C ASN A 459 -13.48 -16.37 3.43
N VAL A 460 -14.46 -16.14 2.54
CA VAL A 460 -15.08 -14.82 2.35
C VAL A 460 -15.79 -14.35 3.62
N ARG A 461 -16.56 -15.23 4.26
CA ARG A 461 -17.23 -14.95 5.55
C ARG A 461 -16.21 -14.49 6.61
N GLU A 462 -15.11 -15.22 6.75
CA GLU A 462 -14.04 -14.88 7.70
C GLU A 462 -13.40 -13.53 7.39
N LYS A 463 -13.12 -13.25 6.13
CA LYS A 463 -12.58 -11.96 5.71
C LYS A 463 -13.50 -10.80 6.10
N ILE A 464 -14.79 -10.91 5.82
CA ILE A 464 -15.76 -9.86 6.18
C ILE A 464 -15.81 -9.69 7.71
N LEU A 465 -16.00 -10.76 8.47
CA LEU A 465 -16.12 -10.71 9.93
C LEU A 465 -14.88 -10.12 10.60
N ARG A 466 -13.71 -10.40 10.06
CA ARG A 466 -12.42 -9.94 10.58
C ARG A 466 -12.18 -8.45 10.32
N PHE A 467 -12.49 -7.95 9.12
CA PHE A 467 -12.05 -6.63 8.69
C PHE A 467 -13.16 -5.57 8.57
N ARG A 468 -14.43 -5.92 8.71
CA ARG A 468 -15.56 -5.01 8.50
C ARG A 468 -15.59 -3.75 9.37
N ASN A 469 -14.84 -3.68 10.46
CA ASN A 469 -14.78 -2.50 11.32
C ASN A 469 -13.83 -1.39 10.81
N HIS A 470 -12.95 -1.71 9.85
CA HIS A 470 -11.99 -0.75 9.32
C HIS A 470 -12.69 0.36 8.52
N PRO A 471 -12.54 1.65 8.91
CA PRO A 471 -13.16 2.76 8.18
C PRO A 471 -12.60 2.93 6.77
N ALA A 472 -11.38 2.47 6.51
CA ALA A 472 -10.76 2.53 5.19
C ALA A 472 -11.49 1.69 4.14
N ILE A 473 -12.13 0.56 4.49
CA ILE A 473 -12.84 -0.27 3.52
C ILE A 473 -13.98 0.51 2.90
N MET A 474 -13.85 0.79 1.58
CA MET A 474 -14.81 1.55 0.80
C MET A 474 -15.95 0.66 0.29
N LEU A 475 -15.62 -0.48 -0.27
CA LEU A 475 -16.57 -1.45 -0.82
C LEU A 475 -15.96 -2.86 -0.86
N TRP A 476 -16.80 -3.85 -1.09
CA TRP A 476 -16.42 -5.24 -1.31
C TRP A 476 -16.72 -5.65 -2.74
N CYS A 477 -15.72 -6.15 -3.47
CA CYS A 477 -15.86 -6.56 -4.86
C CYS A 477 -15.76 -8.08 -5.01
N ALA A 478 -16.67 -8.65 -5.78
CA ALA A 478 -16.75 -10.10 -5.91
C ALA A 478 -15.68 -10.66 -6.83
N ARG A 479 -15.42 -10.00 -7.97
CA ARG A 479 -14.52 -10.56 -8.99
C ARG A 479 -13.79 -9.49 -9.79
N ASN A 480 -12.54 -9.76 -10.11
CA ASN A 480 -11.77 -8.99 -11.07
C ASN A 480 -12.23 -9.30 -12.52
N GLU A 481 -12.39 -8.25 -13.34
CA GLU A 481 -12.63 -8.28 -14.80
C GLU A 481 -13.62 -9.34 -15.31
N GLY A 482 -14.62 -9.67 -14.50
CA GLY A 482 -15.70 -10.60 -14.83
C GLY A 482 -16.71 -10.64 -13.72
N PHE A 483 -17.84 -11.28 -14.00
CA PHE A 483 -18.90 -11.48 -13.01
C PHE A 483 -18.74 -12.86 -12.35
N PRO A 484 -19.00 -12.99 -11.04
CA PRO A 484 -19.02 -14.30 -10.40
C PRO A 484 -20.13 -15.17 -11.02
N PRO A 485 -19.98 -16.52 -11.02
CA PRO A 485 -21.07 -17.41 -11.35
C PRO A 485 -22.31 -17.14 -10.51
N PRO A 486 -23.54 -17.35 -11.04
CA PRO A 486 -24.79 -16.99 -10.34
C PRO A 486 -24.91 -17.57 -8.92
N GLU A 487 -24.47 -18.79 -8.69
CA GLU A 487 -24.47 -19.45 -7.38
C GLU A 487 -23.51 -18.77 -6.40
N ILE A 488 -22.34 -18.34 -6.84
CA ILE A 488 -21.37 -17.61 -6.03
C ILE A 488 -21.90 -16.20 -5.73
N ASP A 489 -22.41 -15.49 -6.75
CA ASP A 489 -22.96 -14.14 -6.58
C ASP A 489 -24.12 -14.14 -5.55
N ALA A 490 -25.01 -15.15 -5.61
CA ALA A 490 -26.13 -15.29 -4.68
C ALA A 490 -25.64 -15.46 -3.22
N GLU A 491 -24.65 -16.33 -2.98
CA GLU A 491 -24.09 -16.53 -1.63
C GLU A 491 -23.34 -15.30 -1.13
N LEU A 492 -22.56 -14.60 -2.00
CA LEU A 492 -21.86 -13.38 -1.62
C LEU A 492 -22.84 -12.25 -1.24
N ARG A 493 -23.92 -12.06 -2.03
CA ARG A 493 -24.97 -11.08 -1.69
C ARG A 493 -25.66 -11.40 -0.37
N LYS A 494 -25.89 -12.67 -0.07
CA LYS A 494 -26.46 -13.12 1.20
C LYS A 494 -25.50 -12.81 2.35
N LEU A 495 -24.20 -13.12 2.21
CA LEU A 495 -23.19 -12.79 3.21
C LEU A 495 -23.11 -11.29 3.48
N MET A 496 -23.13 -10.47 2.43
CA MET A 496 -23.11 -9.01 2.57
C MET A 496 -24.35 -8.50 3.30
N ALA A 497 -25.53 -8.98 2.95
CA ALA A 497 -26.77 -8.58 3.63
C ALA A 497 -26.79 -8.98 5.12
N GLU A 498 -26.20 -10.12 5.45
CA GLU A 498 -26.12 -10.65 6.83
C GLU A 498 -25.05 -9.93 7.66
N LEU A 499 -23.86 -9.72 7.10
CA LEU A 499 -22.67 -9.39 7.87
C LEU A 499 -22.21 -7.93 7.71
N GLU A 500 -22.51 -7.30 6.58
CA GLU A 500 -21.99 -5.98 6.20
C GLU A 500 -22.99 -5.17 5.37
N PRO A 501 -24.17 -4.83 5.92
CA PRO A 501 -25.21 -4.11 5.17
C PRO A 501 -24.90 -2.64 4.90
N THR A 502 -23.79 -2.11 5.45
CA THR A 502 -23.46 -0.68 5.37
C THR A 502 -22.59 -0.33 4.15
N ARG A 503 -21.91 -1.31 3.55
CA ARG A 503 -21.04 -1.09 2.40
C ARG A 503 -21.60 -1.73 1.13
N ARG A 504 -21.22 -1.14 0.00
CA ARG A 504 -21.61 -1.63 -1.31
C ARG A 504 -20.97 -2.98 -1.60
N TYR A 505 -21.79 -3.91 -2.06
CA TYR A 505 -21.37 -5.07 -2.81
C TYR A 505 -21.22 -4.68 -4.29
N GLN A 506 -20.00 -4.73 -4.80
CA GLN A 506 -19.65 -4.51 -6.19
C GLN A 506 -19.48 -5.87 -6.87
N PRO A 507 -20.31 -6.24 -7.87
CA PRO A 507 -20.25 -7.59 -8.43
C PRO A 507 -18.98 -7.82 -9.26
N SER A 508 -18.44 -6.76 -9.84
CA SER A 508 -17.28 -6.87 -10.74
C SER A 508 -16.52 -5.56 -10.85
N SER A 509 -15.23 -5.64 -11.18
CA SER A 509 -14.41 -4.52 -11.61
C SER A 509 -14.47 -4.24 -13.12
N THR A 510 -15.24 -5.05 -13.89
CA THR A 510 -15.35 -4.90 -15.33
C THR A 510 -16.49 -3.96 -15.76
N ASP A 511 -16.51 -3.63 -17.03
CA ASP A 511 -17.56 -2.86 -17.71
C ASP A 511 -18.96 -3.42 -17.43
N GLY A 512 -19.95 -2.52 -17.34
CA GLY A 512 -21.32 -2.89 -17.02
C GLY A 512 -21.67 -2.90 -15.53
N ALA A 513 -20.68 -2.71 -14.65
CA ALA A 513 -20.86 -2.60 -13.19
C ALA A 513 -20.69 -1.17 -12.66
N GLY A 514 -20.78 -0.14 -13.52
CA GLY A 514 -20.57 1.26 -13.18
C GLY A 514 -19.11 1.70 -13.20
N VAL A 515 -18.23 0.87 -13.73
CA VAL A 515 -16.78 1.09 -13.81
C VAL A 515 -16.26 0.76 -15.21
N ARG A 516 -15.00 1.06 -15.49
CA ARG A 516 -14.30 0.70 -16.72
C ARG A 516 -12.98 0.01 -16.37
N SER A 517 -12.74 -1.19 -16.91
CA SER A 517 -11.49 -1.94 -16.79
C SER A 517 -10.59 -1.79 -18.04
N GLY A 518 -9.52 -2.56 -18.11
CA GLY A 518 -8.76 -2.80 -19.33
C GLY A 518 -7.83 -1.68 -19.76
N GLY A 519 -6.72 -1.47 -19.10
CA GLY A 519 -5.55 -0.70 -19.54
C GLY A 519 -5.76 0.73 -20.06
N PRO A 520 -4.81 1.26 -20.85
CA PRO A 520 -3.60 0.59 -21.32
C PRO A 520 -2.66 0.21 -20.18
N TYR A 521 -1.82 -0.80 -20.41
CA TYR A 521 -0.83 -1.28 -19.44
C TYR A 521 0.60 -0.97 -19.88
N PHE A 522 0.78 -0.35 -21.04
CA PHE A 522 2.05 0.01 -21.65
C PHE A 522 2.14 1.53 -21.87
N TRP A 523 3.35 2.01 -22.06
CA TRP A 523 3.61 3.43 -22.28
C TRP A 523 2.88 3.97 -23.51
N ARG A 524 2.29 5.15 -23.35
CA ARG A 524 1.72 5.96 -24.42
C ARG A 524 2.27 7.37 -24.37
N THR A 525 2.18 8.11 -25.49
CA THR A 525 2.53 9.52 -25.44
C THR A 525 1.61 10.25 -24.46
N PRO A 526 2.10 11.26 -23.71
CA PRO A 526 1.29 12.01 -22.75
C PRO A 526 -0.07 12.44 -23.31
N ARG A 527 -0.06 12.97 -24.53
CA ARG A 527 -1.29 13.40 -25.23
C ARG A 527 -2.37 12.34 -25.33
N GLU A 528 -2.00 11.06 -25.48
CA GLU A 528 -2.98 9.99 -25.65
C GLU A 528 -3.78 9.72 -24.37
N TYR A 529 -3.21 9.96 -23.19
CA TYR A 529 -3.92 9.84 -21.93
C TYR A 529 -5.04 10.87 -21.75
N TYR A 530 -4.94 12.04 -22.39
CA TYR A 530 -5.99 13.08 -22.35
C TYR A 530 -7.10 12.84 -23.36
N LYS A 531 -6.90 11.99 -24.37
CA LYS A 531 -7.91 11.72 -25.41
C LYS A 531 -8.97 10.73 -24.98
N VAL A 532 -8.83 10.13 -23.83
CA VAL A 532 -9.82 9.19 -23.30
C VAL A 532 -11.02 9.97 -22.81
N THR A 533 -12.21 9.70 -23.35
CA THR A 533 -13.44 10.48 -23.09
C THR A 533 -14.54 9.67 -22.41
N ASP A 534 -14.35 8.35 -22.23
CA ASP A 534 -15.32 7.40 -21.73
C ASP A 534 -14.87 6.63 -20.48
N ASP A 535 -13.76 7.07 -19.86
CA ASP A 535 -13.29 6.53 -18.60
C ASP A 535 -14.11 7.12 -17.45
N TYR A 536 -15.11 6.40 -17.00
CA TYR A 536 -15.93 6.76 -15.85
C TYR A 536 -15.19 6.54 -14.53
N PHE A 537 -15.39 5.38 -13.90
CA PHE A 537 -14.58 4.93 -12.78
C PHE A 537 -13.53 3.96 -13.33
N LYS A 538 -12.33 4.46 -13.62
CA LYS A 538 -11.27 3.66 -14.23
C LYS A 538 -10.58 2.81 -13.19
N THR A 539 -10.71 1.48 -13.31
CA THR A 539 -10.18 0.52 -12.34
C THR A 539 -8.73 0.13 -12.60
N GLU A 540 -8.24 0.29 -13.84
CA GLU A 540 -6.87 -0.08 -14.20
C GLU A 540 -6.34 0.77 -15.37
N THR A 541 -5.15 1.32 -15.22
CA THR A 541 -4.37 1.95 -16.30
C THR A 541 -2.90 1.99 -15.88
N GLY A 542 -1.95 1.58 -16.72
CA GLY A 542 -0.57 1.43 -16.31
C GLY A 542 0.45 1.75 -17.39
N SER A 543 1.72 1.72 -17.01
CA SER A 543 2.86 1.92 -17.90
C SER A 543 4.09 1.22 -17.34
N VAL A 544 5.10 1.01 -18.16
CA VAL A 544 6.46 0.71 -17.72
C VAL A 544 6.89 1.79 -16.72
N SER A 545 7.58 1.39 -15.66
CA SER A 545 8.08 2.26 -14.61
C SER A 545 9.46 1.77 -14.16
N VAL A 546 10.49 2.19 -14.90
CA VAL A 546 11.87 1.75 -14.70
C VAL A 546 12.37 2.26 -13.34
N PRO A 547 12.96 1.38 -12.49
CA PRO A 547 13.54 1.80 -11.21
C PRO A 547 14.82 2.64 -11.38
N THR A 548 15.38 3.09 -10.25
CA THR A 548 16.67 3.79 -10.23
C THR A 548 17.82 2.87 -10.62
N LEU A 549 18.95 3.44 -11.00
CA LEU A 549 20.15 2.67 -11.38
C LEU A 549 20.59 1.70 -10.30
N GLU A 550 20.61 2.16 -9.06
CA GLU A 550 21.02 1.39 -7.89
C GLU A 550 20.06 0.23 -7.60
N SER A 551 18.77 0.44 -7.82
CA SER A 551 17.76 -0.63 -7.67
C SER A 551 17.94 -1.73 -8.72
N ILE A 552 18.24 -1.34 -9.96
CA ILE A 552 18.57 -2.31 -11.04
C ILE A 552 19.85 -3.09 -10.69
N HIS A 553 20.89 -2.40 -10.19
CA HIS A 553 22.12 -3.07 -9.75
C HIS A 553 21.87 -4.06 -8.61
N GLY A 554 20.88 -3.81 -7.75
CA GLY A 554 20.54 -4.67 -6.62
C GLY A 554 19.71 -5.89 -6.98
N MET A 555 19.02 -5.91 -8.14
CA MET A 555 18.09 -6.99 -8.47
C MET A 555 18.64 -8.04 -9.44
N MET A 556 19.75 -7.76 -10.16
CA MET A 556 20.31 -8.70 -11.14
C MET A 556 21.84 -8.66 -11.19
N PRO A 557 22.51 -9.71 -11.70
CA PRO A 557 23.96 -9.79 -11.76
C PRO A 557 24.56 -8.78 -12.75
N LYS A 558 25.74 -8.27 -12.43
CA LYS A 558 26.47 -7.26 -13.23
C LYS A 558 26.65 -7.60 -14.70
N LYS A 559 26.77 -8.91 -15.03
CA LYS A 559 26.96 -9.38 -16.43
C LYS A 559 25.76 -9.03 -17.33
N ASP A 560 24.56 -8.81 -16.74
CA ASP A 560 23.30 -8.55 -17.44
C ASP A 560 22.87 -7.07 -17.39
N TRP A 561 23.67 -6.18 -16.79
CA TRP A 561 23.28 -4.76 -16.66
C TRP A 561 23.21 -4.04 -18.01
N GLU A 562 24.11 -4.34 -18.93
CA GLU A 562 24.22 -3.59 -20.20
C GLU A 562 23.55 -4.32 -21.39
N THR A 563 22.92 -5.46 -21.12
CA THR A 563 22.26 -6.25 -22.17
C THR A 563 20.94 -6.78 -21.64
N ILE A 564 19.85 -6.54 -22.34
CA ILE A 564 18.54 -7.10 -21.99
C ILE A 564 18.59 -8.61 -22.24
N THR A 565 18.47 -9.38 -21.15
CA THR A 565 18.55 -10.84 -21.10
C THR A 565 17.30 -11.41 -20.46
N ASP A 566 17.26 -12.72 -20.20
CA ASP A 566 16.16 -13.36 -19.47
C ASP A 566 16.09 -12.91 -17.99
N ASP A 567 17.20 -12.40 -17.38
CA ASP A 567 17.13 -11.69 -16.10
C ASP A 567 16.19 -10.48 -16.16
N TRP A 568 16.23 -9.68 -17.23
CA TRP A 568 15.32 -8.56 -17.40
C TRP A 568 13.88 -9.00 -17.60
N ALA A 569 13.66 -10.12 -18.28
CA ALA A 569 12.34 -10.70 -18.46
C ALA A 569 11.77 -11.24 -17.14
N GLU A 570 12.60 -11.87 -16.31
CA GLU A 570 12.19 -12.32 -14.96
C GLU A 570 11.74 -11.15 -14.09
N HIS A 571 12.28 -9.95 -14.35
CA HIS A 571 11.88 -8.68 -13.73
C HIS A 571 10.89 -7.88 -14.58
N ASP A 572 10.08 -8.55 -15.41
CA ASP A 572 8.92 -8.03 -16.15
C ASP A 572 9.23 -7.11 -17.36
N LEU A 573 10.49 -6.90 -17.76
CA LEU A 573 10.79 -6.19 -19.00
C LEU A 573 10.84 -7.17 -20.18
N ALA A 574 9.66 -7.61 -20.64
CA ALA A 574 9.50 -8.62 -21.67
C ALA A 574 8.25 -8.34 -22.52
N LYS A 575 7.93 -9.27 -23.42
CA LYS A 575 6.67 -9.30 -24.15
C LYS A 575 5.50 -9.46 -23.19
N GLY A 576 4.38 -8.83 -23.50
CA GLY A 576 3.18 -8.94 -22.71
C GLY A 576 2.45 -7.61 -22.57
N ALA A 577 1.60 -7.51 -21.58
CA ALA A 577 0.72 -6.35 -21.38
C ALA A 577 1.49 -5.03 -21.16
N SER A 578 2.70 -5.10 -20.59
CA SER A 578 3.54 -3.90 -20.34
C SER A 578 4.18 -3.32 -21.60
N GLY A 579 4.31 -4.10 -22.69
CA GLY A 579 5.04 -3.70 -23.89
C GLY A 579 6.54 -3.51 -23.65
N GLY A 580 7.13 -4.23 -22.69
CA GLY A 580 8.53 -4.10 -22.30
C GLY A 580 9.50 -4.41 -23.46
N ASP A 581 9.11 -5.29 -24.36
CA ASP A 581 9.91 -5.68 -25.53
C ASP A 581 10.16 -4.54 -26.54
N TRP A 582 9.26 -3.58 -26.68
CA TRP A 582 9.43 -2.44 -27.59
C TRP A 582 9.75 -1.11 -26.87
N TYR A 583 9.63 -1.07 -25.55
CA TYR A 583 9.85 0.13 -24.75
C TYR A 583 11.23 0.79 -24.96
N PRO A 584 12.38 0.05 -24.99
CA PRO A 584 13.68 0.65 -25.24
C PRO A 584 13.78 1.36 -26.60
N ALA A 585 13.11 0.82 -27.63
CA ALA A 585 13.10 1.42 -28.97
C ALA A 585 12.31 2.74 -28.98
N VAL A 586 11.18 2.79 -28.32
CA VAL A 586 10.37 4.02 -28.17
C VAL A 586 11.10 5.05 -27.33
N LEU A 587 11.76 4.64 -26.25
CA LEU A 587 12.61 5.51 -25.42
C LEU A 587 13.72 6.17 -26.26
N ALA A 588 14.43 5.36 -27.06
CA ALA A 588 15.48 5.85 -27.93
C ALA A 588 14.96 6.78 -29.03
N ALA A 589 13.79 6.50 -29.59
CA ALA A 589 13.16 7.35 -30.60
C ALA A 589 12.75 8.71 -30.00
N ARG A 590 12.28 8.74 -28.76
CA ARG A 590 11.85 9.96 -28.07
C ARG A 590 13.01 10.81 -27.57
N TYR A 591 13.99 10.21 -26.87
CA TYR A 591 15.06 10.91 -26.13
C TYR A 591 16.47 10.72 -26.72
N GLY A 592 16.60 10.03 -27.84
CA GLY A 592 17.89 9.77 -28.48
C GLY A 592 18.50 8.41 -28.12
N LYS A 593 19.56 8.05 -28.85
CA LYS A 593 20.24 6.77 -28.72
C LYS A 593 20.68 6.52 -27.27
N ILE A 594 20.40 5.32 -26.75
CA ILE A 594 20.82 4.88 -25.43
C ILE A 594 22.29 4.49 -25.46
N ALA A 595 23.10 5.07 -24.59
CA ALA A 595 24.54 4.84 -24.55
C ALA A 595 24.91 3.64 -23.68
N ASN A 596 24.25 3.48 -22.52
CA ASN A 596 24.49 2.43 -21.51
C ASN A 596 23.30 2.38 -20.53
N LEU A 597 23.35 1.52 -19.50
CA LEU A 597 22.28 1.36 -18.52
C LEU A 597 21.96 2.70 -17.80
N ALA A 598 22.96 3.46 -17.36
CA ALA A 598 22.71 4.72 -16.64
C ALA A 598 22.00 5.74 -17.52
N ASP A 599 22.32 5.82 -18.81
CA ASP A 599 21.61 6.67 -19.78
C ASP A 599 20.21 6.14 -20.08
N PHE A 600 20.02 4.80 -20.11
CA PHE A 600 18.69 4.20 -20.19
C PHE A 600 17.82 4.64 -19.05
N VAL A 601 18.31 4.51 -17.81
CA VAL A 601 17.57 4.91 -16.59
C VAL A 601 17.27 6.40 -16.59
N ARG A 602 18.27 7.26 -16.89
CA ARG A 602 18.11 8.72 -16.95
C ARG A 602 16.96 9.11 -17.90
N LYS A 603 16.90 8.50 -19.07
CA LYS A 603 15.84 8.72 -20.07
C LYS A 603 14.50 8.14 -19.61
N ALA A 604 14.54 6.96 -19.01
CA ALA A 604 13.34 6.29 -18.52
C ALA A 604 12.67 7.07 -17.36
N GLN A 605 13.44 7.76 -16.50
CA GLN A 605 12.83 8.59 -15.44
C GLN A 605 11.99 9.75 -16.02
N LEU A 606 12.36 10.32 -17.17
CA LEU A 606 11.51 11.30 -17.85
C LEU A 606 10.24 10.65 -18.40
N MET A 607 10.34 9.48 -19.04
CA MET A 607 9.16 8.74 -19.54
C MET A 607 8.23 8.29 -18.41
N ASN A 608 8.77 7.83 -17.30
CA ASN A 608 7.99 7.50 -16.12
C ASN A 608 7.19 8.72 -15.64
N TYR A 609 7.89 9.85 -15.42
CA TYR A 609 7.26 11.07 -14.91
C TYR A 609 6.13 11.56 -15.82
N GLU A 610 6.38 11.72 -17.11
CA GLU A 610 5.36 12.25 -18.03
C GLU A 610 4.19 11.29 -18.24
N ALA A 611 4.43 9.98 -18.29
CA ALA A 611 3.35 8.99 -18.46
C ALA A 611 2.43 8.97 -17.24
N TYR A 612 3.00 8.83 -16.03
CA TYR A 612 2.20 8.76 -14.81
C TYR A 612 1.51 10.08 -14.48
N ARG A 613 2.14 11.23 -14.74
CA ARG A 613 1.47 12.53 -14.63
C ARG A 613 0.29 12.64 -15.60
N ALA A 614 0.50 12.39 -16.88
CA ALA A 614 -0.53 12.51 -17.90
C ALA A 614 -1.68 11.52 -17.69
N MET A 615 -1.40 10.34 -17.16
CA MET A 615 -2.39 9.33 -16.81
C MET A 615 -3.43 9.86 -15.82
N TYR A 616 -2.98 10.58 -14.79
CA TYR A 616 -3.85 11.21 -13.79
C TYR A 616 -4.41 12.55 -14.28
N GLU A 617 -3.62 13.42 -14.89
CA GLU A 617 -4.07 14.72 -15.39
C GLU A 617 -5.14 14.58 -16.47
N GLY A 618 -5.01 13.58 -17.36
CA GLY A 618 -6.03 13.30 -18.37
C GLY A 618 -7.40 12.96 -17.77
N ARG A 619 -7.44 12.28 -16.61
CA ARG A 619 -8.66 11.98 -15.87
C ARG A 619 -9.12 13.16 -15.02
N ASN A 620 -8.20 13.90 -14.43
CA ASN A 620 -8.51 15.18 -13.77
C ASN A 620 -9.24 16.14 -14.70
N ALA A 621 -8.84 16.22 -15.98
CA ALA A 621 -9.47 17.06 -17.00
C ALA A 621 -10.97 16.79 -17.17
N GLN A 622 -11.43 15.61 -16.78
CA GLN A 622 -12.81 15.15 -16.88
C GLN A 622 -13.47 14.87 -15.52
N MET A 623 -12.88 15.41 -14.45
CA MET A 623 -13.32 15.16 -13.08
C MET A 623 -14.82 15.38 -12.90
N PHE A 624 -15.52 14.32 -12.47
CA PHE A 624 -16.98 14.22 -12.34
C PHE A 624 -17.80 14.45 -13.64
N HIS A 625 -17.15 14.57 -14.81
CA HIS A 625 -17.78 14.80 -16.12
C HIS A 625 -17.01 14.09 -17.26
N PRO A 626 -17.08 12.74 -17.42
CA PRO A 626 -17.78 11.75 -16.60
C PRO A 626 -16.89 11.02 -15.58
N THR A 627 -15.58 11.31 -15.52
CA THR A 627 -14.59 10.53 -14.79
C THR A 627 -14.69 10.75 -13.27
N THR A 628 -14.76 9.66 -12.50
CA THR A 628 -14.84 9.71 -11.03
C THR A 628 -13.66 9.03 -10.34
N ALA A 629 -12.85 8.30 -11.10
CA ALA A 629 -11.67 7.61 -10.59
C ALA A 629 -10.59 7.40 -11.64
N VAL A 630 -9.35 7.34 -11.17
CA VAL A 630 -8.21 6.76 -11.87
C VAL A 630 -7.45 5.87 -10.89
N ILE A 631 -7.23 4.60 -11.27
CA ILE A 631 -6.46 3.65 -10.48
C ILE A 631 -5.33 3.12 -11.36
N THR A 632 -4.08 3.32 -10.94
CA THR A 632 -2.95 2.83 -11.72
C THR A 632 -2.70 1.34 -11.50
N TRP A 633 -2.56 0.59 -12.59
CA TRP A 633 -2.08 -0.78 -12.61
C TRP A 633 -0.57 -0.81 -12.82
N MET A 634 0.31 -1.15 -11.85
CA MET A 634 0.03 -1.16 -10.41
C MET A 634 0.75 0.02 -9.75
N SER A 635 0.56 0.19 -8.44
CA SER A 635 1.28 1.20 -7.66
C SER A 635 2.37 0.59 -6.77
N HIS A 636 2.33 -0.72 -6.56
CA HIS A 636 3.13 -1.47 -5.60
C HIS A 636 3.76 -2.72 -6.26
N PRO A 637 5.08 -2.91 -6.18
CA PRO A 637 5.75 -4.08 -6.70
C PRO A 637 5.84 -5.20 -5.64
N ALA A 638 5.30 -6.38 -5.94
CA ALA A 638 5.44 -7.56 -5.09
C ALA A 638 6.81 -8.25 -5.22
N GLN A 639 7.56 -7.90 -6.26
CA GLN A 639 8.91 -8.37 -6.59
C GLN A 639 9.71 -7.23 -7.23
N PRO A 640 11.05 -7.31 -7.32
CA PRO A 640 11.83 -6.39 -8.13
C PRO A 640 11.36 -6.40 -9.58
N SER A 641 10.91 -5.23 -10.10
CA SER A 641 10.23 -5.15 -11.41
C SER A 641 10.59 -3.87 -12.15
N PHE A 642 10.48 -3.90 -13.48
CA PHE A 642 10.59 -2.73 -14.38
C PHE A 642 9.25 -2.06 -14.70
N VAL A 643 8.12 -2.62 -14.22
CA VAL A 643 6.79 -2.19 -14.66
C VAL A 643 5.89 -1.89 -13.48
N TRP A 644 4.89 -0.99 -13.73
CA TRP A 644 3.71 -0.83 -12.89
C TRP A 644 3.99 -0.55 -11.43
N GLN A 645 4.80 0.46 -11.12
CA GLN A 645 5.19 0.79 -9.75
C GLN A 645 5.41 2.29 -9.55
N LEU A 646 5.14 2.79 -8.35
CA LEU A 646 5.45 4.17 -7.95
C LEU A 646 6.78 4.26 -7.21
N TYR A 647 7.20 3.18 -6.60
CA TYR A 647 8.48 2.97 -5.93
C TYR A 647 8.92 1.53 -6.18
N HIS A 648 10.20 1.29 -6.10
CA HIS A 648 10.75 -0.04 -6.36
C HIS A 648 10.59 -0.97 -5.15
N TYR A 649 10.78 -2.29 -5.37
CA TYR A 649 10.70 -3.33 -4.34
C TYR A 649 11.60 -3.06 -3.12
N ASP A 650 12.76 -2.43 -3.30
CA ASP A 650 13.66 -2.01 -2.22
C ASP A 650 13.23 -0.73 -1.49
N LEU A 651 12.03 -0.21 -1.78
CA LEU A 651 11.42 1.00 -1.23
C LEU A 651 12.10 2.31 -1.70
N GLU A 652 12.81 2.30 -2.80
CA GLU A 652 13.31 3.52 -3.45
C GLU A 652 12.19 4.17 -4.27
N PRO A 653 11.76 5.41 -3.97
CA PRO A 653 10.77 6.10 -4.79
C PRO A 653 11.39 6.54 -6.13
N ASN A 654 10.71 6.25 -7.23
CA ASN A 654 11.12 6.69 -8.56
C ASN A 654 10.30 7.92 -9.02
N SER A 655 10.57 8.40 -10.24
CA SER A 655 9.90 9.60 -10.76
C SER A 655 8.38 9.42 -10.95
N SER A 656 7.87 8.20 -11.10
CA SER A 656 6.43 7.90 -11.20
C SER A 656 5.68 8.32 -9.93
N LEU A 657 6.27 8.14 -8.74
CA LEU A 657 5.65 8.55 -7.48
C LEU A 657 5.42 10.06 -7.45
N PHE A 658 6.44 10.83 -7.82
CA PHE A 658 6.36 12.30 -7.80
C PHE A 658 5.47 12.86 -8.92
N ALA A 659 5.37 12.15 -10.03
CA ALA A 659 4.41 12.44 -11.08
C ALA A 659 2.96 12.30 -10.61
N VAL A 660 2.63 11.18 -9.94
CA VAL A 660 1.31 10.95 -9.35
C VAL A 660 1.04 11.96 -8.22
N LYS A 661 2.05 12.20 -7.35
CA LYS A 661 1.95 13.23 -6.32
C LYS A 661 1.58 14.59 -6.88
N LYS A 662 2.24 15.00 -7.99
CA LYS A 662 1.97 16.26 -8.66
C LYS A 662 0.56 16.32 -9.23
N ALA A 663 0.16 15.36 -10.03
CA ALA A 663 -1.17 15.30 -10.63
C ALA A 663 -2.29 15.08 -9.58
N GLY A 664 -1.95 14.51 -8.42
CA GLY A 664 -2.85 14.25 -7.30
C GLY A 664 -3.04 15.41 -6.32
N GLU A 665 -2.47 16.60 -6.56
CA GLU A 665 -2.70 17.80 -5.74
C GLU A 665 -4.21 18.12 -5.68
N LEU A 666 -4.72 18.47 -4.50
CA LEU A 666 -6.16 18.77 -4.33
C LEU A 666 -6.59 20.03 -5.11
N VAL A 667 -5.73 21.00 -5.17
CA VAL A 667 -5.86 22.15 -6.09
C VAL A 667 -4.66 22.09 -7.03
N HIS A 668 -4.93 21.87 -8.31
CA HIS A 668 -3.91 21.57 -9.29
C HIS A 668 -4.04 22.44 -10.54
N ILE A 669 -2.93 22.91 -11.09
CA ILE A 669 -2.88 23.59 -12.39
C ILE A 669 -2.21 22.67 -13.40
N GLN A 670 -2.86 22.46 -14.55
CA GLN A 670 -2.38 21.53 -15.58
C GLN A 670 -2.56 22.08 -17.00
N TYR A 671 -1.77 21.54 -17.91
CA TYR A 671 -1.86 21.75 -19.35
C TYR A 671 -2.39 20.49 -20.01
N ASN A 672 -3.54 20.58 -20.68
CA ASN A 672 -4.10 19.48 -21.44
C ASN A 672 -3.36 19.36 -22.79
N GLU A 673 -2.51 18.37 -22.91
CA GLU A 673 -1.69 18.17 -24.11
C GLU A 673 -2.48 17.76 -25.37
N ALA A 674 -3.73 17.31 -25.23
CA ALA A 674 -4.54 16.88 -26.36
C ALA A 674 -5.18 18.07 -27.10
N ASP A 675 -5.62 19.09 -26.38
CA ASP A 675 -6.35 20.23 -26.93
C ASP A 675 -5.67 21.59 -26.70
N GLY A 676 -4.64 21.64 -25.87
CA GLY A 676 -3.85 22.82 -25.55
C GLY A 676 -4.46 23.71 -24.46
N GLU A 677 -5.48 23.27 -23.74
CA GLU A 677 -6.13 24.06 -22.71
C GLU A 677 -5.33 24.13 -21.40
N LEU A 678 -5.35 25.32 -20.79
CA LEU A 678 -4.92 25.54 -19.42
C LEU A 678 -6.08 25.27 -18.47
N GLN A 679 -5.89 24.41 -17.48
CA GLN A 679 -6.96 23.96 -16.60
C GLN A 679 -6.55 24.11 -15.13
N VAL A 680 -7.51 24.49 -14.28
CA VAL A 680 -7.40 24.42 -12.82
C VAL A 680 -8.39 23.43 -12.29
N ILE A 681 -7.88 22.43 -11.58
CA ILE A 681 -8.65 21.37 -10.92
C ILE A 681 -8.81 21.74 -9.46
N ASN A 682 -10.02 21.77 -8.96
CA ASN A 682 -10.32 21.99 -7.54
C ASN A 682 -11.08 20.78 -6.98
N ASN A 683 -10.39 19.94 -6.25
CA ASN A 683 -10.98 18.77 -5.56
C ASN A 683 -11.53 19.10 -4.16
N LEU A 684 -11.39 20.35 -3.71
CA LEU A 684 -11.87 20.74 -2.39
C LEU A 684 -13.39 21.01 -2.41
N PRO A 685 -14.09 20.84 -1.28
CA PRO A 685 -15.50 21.20 -1.11
C PRO A 685 -15.73 22.71 -1.07
N GLU A 686 -14.70 23.53 -1.03
CA GLU A 686 -14.74 24.99 -1.06
C GLU A 686 -14.28 25.53 -2.41
N ALA A 687 -14.86 26.65 -2.82
CA ALA A 687 -14.41 27.34 -4.03
C ALA A 687 -13.07 28.04 -3.82
N LEU A 688 -12.19 27.98 -4.81
CA LEU A 688 -10.99 28.80 -4.91
C LEU A 688 -11.33 30.12 -5.58
N SER A 689 -11.18 31.22 -4.88
CA SER A 689 -11.49 32.57 -5.39
C SER A 689 -10.25 33.49 -5.34
N GLY A 690 -10.17 34.44 -6.28
CA GLY A 690 -9.11 35.45 -6.29
C GLY A 690 -7.70 34.93 -6.62
N ALA A 691 -7.60 33.69 -7.08
CA ALA A 691 -6.31 33.12 -7.47
C ALA A 691 -5.82 33.68 -8.82
N THR A 692 -4.54 33.46 -9.10
CA THR A 692 -3.89 33.87 -10.36
C THR A 692 -3.08 32.70 -10.92
N ALA A 693 -3.33 32.33 -12.15
CA ALA A 693 -2.52 31.40 -12.92
C ALA A 693 -1.45 32.20 -13.67
N HIS A 694 -0.18 31.88 -13.43
CA HIS A 694 0.96 32.44 -14.17
C HIS A 694 1.48 31.38 -15.13
N VAL A 695 1.69 31.77 -16.37
CA VAL A 695 2.17 30.92 -17.45
C VAL A 695 3.51 31.44 -17.92
N PHE A 696 4.54 30.60 -17.91
CA PHE A 696 5.88 30.91 -18.40
C PHE A 696 6.27 29.89 -19.48
N ILE A 697 6.75 30.39 -20.61
CA ILE A 697 7.23 29.58 -21.71
C ILE A 697 8.71 29.87 -21.91
N TYR A 698 9.55 28.83 -21.94
CA TYR A 698 10.99 28.95 -22.04
C TYR A 698 11.51 28.27 -23.32
N HIS A 699 12.54 28.84 -23.91
CA HIS A 699 13.36 28.16 -24.89
C HIS A 699 14.21 27.05 -24.26
N LEU A 700 14.81 26.20 -25.08
CA LEU A 700 15.66 25.10 -24.65
C LEU A 700 16.87 25.58 -23.82
N ASP A 701 17.41 26.77 -24.09
CA ASP A 701 18.54 27.38 -23.37
C ASP A 701 18.15 28.01 -22.01
N GLY A 702 16.86 27.98 -21.66
CA GLY A 702 16.32 28.52 -20.42
C GLY A 702 15.92 30.00 -20.51
N SER A 703 16.10 30.65 -21.63
CA SER A 703 15.61 32.03 -21.84
C SER A 703 14.09 32.08 -21.93
N LEU A 704 13.49 33.11 -21.29
CA LEU A 704 12.04 33.30 -21.30
C LEU A 704 11.58 33.73 -22.71
N ALA A 705 10.70 32.93 -23.31
CA ALA A 705 10.08 33.22 -24.61
C ALA A 705 8.81 34.06 -24.47
N SER A 706 8.00 33.78 -23.43
CA SER A 706 6.75 34.51 -23.16
C SER A 706 6.31 34.29 -21.73
N GLU A 707 5.61 35.25 -21.14
CA GLU A 707 4.91 35.14 -19.87
C GLU A 707 3.59 35.91 -19.90
N TYR A 708 2.59 35.39 -19.18
CA TYR A 708 1.30 36.06 -18.95
C TYR A 708 0.60 35.49 -17.72
N GLU A 709 -0.45 36.17 -17.28
CA GLU A 709 -1.27 35.76 -16.17
C GLU A 709 -2.76 35.81 -16.49
N ASP A 710 -3.53 34.89 -15.88
CA ASP A 710 -4.99 34.86 -15.94
C ASP A 710 -5.57 34.78 -14.53
N LYS A 711 -6.68 35.50 -14.26
CA LYS A 711 -7.39 35.44 -13.01
C LYS A 711 -8.25 34.16 -12.92
N VAL A 712 -8.25 33.53 -11.77
CA VAL A 712 -8.89 32.24 -11.55
C VAL A 712 -9.95 32.35 -10.45
N THR A 713 -11.13 31.79 -10.77
CA THR A 713 -12.15 31.39 -9.79
C THR A 713 -12.58 29.98 -10.17
N ALA A 714 -12.30 29.01 -9.29
CA ALA A 714 -12.64 27.61 -9.51
C ALA A 714 -13.70 27.17 -8.46
N PRO A 715 -14.92 26.81 -8.88
CA PRO A 715 -15.94 26.27 -8.00
C PRO A 715 -15.44 25.02 -7.22
N ALA A 716 -16.12 24.67 -6.14
CA ALA A 716 -15.88 23.43 -5.41
C ALA A 716 -16.04 22.22 -6.33
N SER A 717 -15.20 21.20 -6.16
CA SER A 717 -15.24 19.90 -6.86
C SER A 717 -15.42 20.09 -8.39
N SER A 718 -14.56 20.92 -9.03
CA SER A 718 -14.73 21.30 -10.43
C SER A 718 -13.43 21.39 -11.23
N VAL A 719 -13.58 21.36 -12.54
CA VAL A 719 -12.55 21.72 -13.54
C VAL A 719 -12.88 23.10 -14.10
N THR A 720 -11.91 24.01 -14.09
CA THR A 720 -12.03 25.35 -14.67
C THR A 720 -11.07 25.49 -15.85
N ASN A 721 -11.60 25.67 -17.06
CA ASN A 721 -10.83 25.93 -18.28
C ASN A 721 -10.54 27.42 -18.41
N LEU A 722 -9.27 27.77 -18.59
CA LEU A 722 -8.80 29.17 -18.77
C LEU A 722 -8.51 29.52 -20.24
N GLY A 723 -8.80 28.59 -21.17
CA GLY A 723 -8.50 28.71 -22.58
C GLY A 723 -7.15 28.14 -22.96
N LYS A 724 -6.80 28.24 -24.23
CA LYS A 724 -5.57 27.63 -24.77
C LYS A 724 -4.32 28.41 -24.37
N VAL A 725 -3.25 27.69 -24.05
CA VAL A 725 -1.93 28.28 -23.83
C VAL A 725 -1.45 29.00 -25.10
N LYS A 726 -0.98 30.24 -24.95
CA LYS A 726 -0.58 31.11 -26.04
C LYS A 726 0.92 30.97 -26.34
N PHE A 727 1.29 29.96 -27.14
CA PHE A 727 2.67 29.76 -27.54
C PHE A 727 3.12 30.78 -28.58
N PRO A 728 4.36 31.36 -28.47
CA PRO A 728 4.93 32.23 -29.51
C PRO A 728 5.16 31.49 -30.83
N GLU A 729 4.94 32.16 -31.97
CA GLU A 729 5.15 31.56 -33.30
C GLU A 729 6.62 31.17 -33.56
N SER A 730 7.58 31.88 -32.95
CA SER A 730 9.03 31.65 -33.10
C SER A 730 9.59 30.57 -32.16
N LEU A 731 8.73 29.82 -31.47
CA LEU A 731 9.17 28.85 -30.49
C LEU A 731 9.81 27.61 -31.16
N ALA A 732 10.95 27.18 -30.63
CA ALA A 732 11.60 25.94 -31.09
C ALA A 732 10.72 24.68 -30.83
N SER A 733 10.97 23.60 -31.57
CA SER A 733 10.23 22.34 -31.42
C SER A 733 10.26 21.82 -29.99
N THR A 734 11.43 21.81 -29.35
CA THR A 734 11.58 21.44 -27.92
C THR A 734 11.63 22.73 -27.11
N HIS A 735 10.71 22.83 -26.15
CA HIS A 735 10.54 23.98 -25.27
C HIS A 735 9.94 23.58 -23.95
N PHE A 736 9.89 24.52 -22.99
CA PHE A 736 9.35 24.22 -21.66
C PHE A 736 8.16 25.15 -21.36
N LEU A 737 7.20 24.57 -20.63
CA LEU A 737 6.04 25.27 -20.09
C LEU A 737 6.03 25.10 -18.56
N ARG A 738 6.04 26.22 -17.85
CA ARG A 738 5.84 26.28 -16.41
C ARG A 738 4.53 26.98 -16.11
N LEU A 739 3.77 26.37 -15.17
CA LEU A 739 2.49 26.88 -14.68
C LEU A 739 2.59 27.04 -13.17
N ASP A 740 2.28 28.23 -12.67
CA ASP A 740 2.20 28.52 -11.23
C ASP A 740 0.79 29.04 -10.91
N LEU A 741 0.09 28.39 -9.98
CA LEU A 741 -1.17 28.88 -9.43
C LEU A 741 -0.90 29.50 -8.07
N ARG A 742 -1.31 30.76 -7.87
CA ARG A 742 -1.14 31.49 -6.61
C ARG A 742 -2.49 31.93 -6.06
N ASP A 743 -2.63 31.87 -4.74
CA ASP A 743 -3.84 32.37 -4.06
C ASP A 743 -3.90 33.91 -4.10
N GLU A 744 -4.97 34.48 -3.57
CA GLU A 744 -5.19 35.94 -3.47
C GLU A 744 -4.08 36.70 -2.72
N LYS A 745 -3.31 35.98 -1.88
CA LYS A 745 -2.17 36.53 -1.11
C LYS A 745 -0.83 36.36 -1.81
N GLY A 746 -0.83 35.77 -3.01
CA GLY A 746 0.37 35.46 -3.79
C GLY A 746 1.13 34.22 -3.34
N LYS A 747 0.61 33.43 -2.39
CA LYS A 747 1.20 32.14 -1.98
C LYS A 747 1.03 31.12 -3.11
N LEU A 748 2.10 30.40 -3.43
CA LEU A 748 2.06 29.31 -4.40
C LEU A 748 1.17 28.17 -3.87
N VAL A 749 0.16 27.80 -4.65
CA VAL A 749 -0.80 26.71 -4.36
C VAL A 749 -0.43 25.45 -5.13
N SER A 750 -0.12 25.60 -6.42
CA SER A 750 0.30 24.51 -7.31
C SER A 750 1.31 25.03 -8.31
N SER A 751 2.28 24.20 -8.70
CA SER A 751 3.23 24.51 -9.75
C SER A 751 3.46 23.25 -10.58
N ASN A 752 3.47 23.38 -11.90
CA ASN A 752 3.69 22.27 -12.82
C ASN A 752 4.72 22.65 -13.89
N PHE A 753 5.46 21.68 -14.40
CA PHE A 753 6.53 21.88 -15.35
C PHE A 753 6.51 20.83 -16.45
N TYR A 754 6.43 21.26 -17.70
CA TYR A 754 6.35 20.42 -18.88
C TYR A 754 7.55 20.67 -19.80
N TRP A 755 8.04 19.59 -20.42
CA TRP A 755 8.92 19.62 -21.55
C TRP A 755 8.15 19.13 -22.77
N LEU A 756 8.06 19.97 -23.79
CA LEU A 756 7.12 19.78 -24.89
C LEU A 756 7.87 19.71 -26.21
N ALA A 757 7.31 18.93 -27.14
CA ALA A 757 7.78 18.79 -28.52
C ALA A 757 6.65 19.02 -29.51
N GLN A 758 6.97 19.02 -30.80
CA GLN A 758 5.95 18.90 -31.82
C GLN A 758 5.24 17.57 -31.76
N PRO A 759 3.92 17.54 -31.98
CA PRO A 759 3.14 16.30 -31.93
C PRO A 759 3.66 15.24 -32.91
N GLY A 760 3.76 14.02 -32.42
CA GLY A 760 4.17 12.84 -33.20
C GLY A 760 3.89 11.54 -32.44
N TYR A 761 4.48 10.42 -32.90
CA TYR A 761 4.55 9.18 -32.14
C TYR A 761 5.89 8.46 -32.43
N PRO A 762 6.74 8.33 -31.40
CA PRO A 762 6.70 9.12 -30.17
C PRO A 762 7.03 10.60 -30.46
N ASP A 763 6.53 11.53 -29.64
CA ASP A 763 6.96 12.93 -29.76
C ASP A 763 8.47 13.01 -29.56
N VAL A 764 9.20 13.70 -30.46
CA VAL A 764 10.67 13.70 -30.45
C VAL A 764 11.21 14.84 -29.58
N LEU A 765 12.03 14.47 -28.59
CA LEU A 765 12.65 15.36 -27.59
C LEU A 765 14.18 15.24 -27.57
N THR A 766 14.78 14.75 -28.66
CA THR A 766 16.23 14.55 -28.76
C THR A 766 17.05 15.83 -28.56
N ASP A 767 16.46 17.01 -28.78
CA ASP A 767 17.12 18.28 -28.50
C ASP A 767 17.47 18.52 -27.03
N LEU A 768 16.81 17.82 -26.09
CA LEU A 768 17.17 17.86 -24.66
C LEU A 768 18.63 17.44 -24.42
N GLU A 769 19.20 16.58 -25.25
CA GLU A 769 20.63 16.22 -25.20
C GLU A 769 21.59 17.44 -25.43
N LYS A 770 21.10 18.53 -26.00
CA LYS A 770 21.86 19.75 -26.24
C LYS A 770 21.84 20.72 -25.05
N MET A 771 21.09 20.41 -23.99
CA MET A 771 21.03 21.27 -22.82
C MET A 771 22.39 21.38 -22.15
N ALA A 772 22.75 22.59 -21.72
CA ALA A 772 23.97 22.81 -20.95
C ALA A 772 23.86 22.17 -19.57
N THR A 773 24.93 21.56 -19.07
CA THR A 773 25.03 21.10 -17.70
C THR A 773 24.86 22.28 -16.73
N VAL A 774 24.04 22.11 -15.73
CA VAL A 774 23.77 23.08 -14.67
C VAL A 774 24.37 22.57 -13.35
N THR A 775 25.36 23.33 -12.82
CA THR A 775 25.87 23.07 -11.49
C THR A 775 25.08 23.88 -10.47
N LEU A 776 24.30 23.20 -9.66
CA LEU A 776 23.50 23.83 -8.60
C LEU A 776 24.38 24.19 -7.40
N GLU A 777 24.06 25.31 -6.76
CA GLU A 777 24.57 25.65 -5.43
C GLU A 777 23.64 24.99 -4.39
N ALA A 778 24.21 24.47 -3.31
CA ALA A 778 23.46 23.76 -2.30
C ALA A 778 23.77 24.23 -0.88
N LYS A 779 22.75 24.19 -0.02
CA LYS A 779 22.89 24.24 1.44
C LYS A 779 22.21 22.98 2.00
N VAL A 780 22.84 22.36 2.97
CA VAL A 780 22.33 21.11 3.57
C VAL A 780 22.37 21.23 5.10
N GLU A 781 21.30 20.77 5.74
CA GLU A 781 21.14 20.74 7.18
C GLU A 781 20.52 19.42 7.60
N ARG A 782 20.87 18.90 8.79
CA ARG A 782 20.29 17.69 9.37
C ARG A 782 19.73 18.01 10.75
N SER A 783 18.51 17.52 11.02
CA SER A 783 17.80 17.71 12.29
C SER A 783 17.07 16.44 12.69
N LEU A 784 16.71 16.33 13.98
CA LEU A 784 15.87 15.27 14.53
C LEU A 784 14.49 15.86 14.88
N ALA A 785 13.43 15.29 14.34
CA ALA A 785 12.06 15.70 14.62
C ALA A 785 11.18 14.45 14.80
N GLY A 786 10.47 14.33 15.93
CA GLY A 786 9.51 13.24 16.17
C GLY A 786 10.10 11.82 16.20
N GLY A 787 11.42 11.65 16.33
CA GLY A 787 12.11 10.35 16.22
C GLY A 787 12.67 10.06 14.82
N GLU A 788 12.38 10.90 13.85
CA GLU A 788 12.87 10.82 12.47
C GLU A 788 14.01 11.81 12.24
N GLN A 789 14.95 11.43 11.41
CA GLN A 789 15.98 12.33 10.90
C GLN A 789 15.41 13.04 9.67
N VAL A 790 15.54 14.36 9.66
CA VAL A 790 15.16 15.22 8.55
C VAL A 790 16.40 15.85 7.96
N VAL A 791 16.70 15.55 6.71
CA VAL A 791 17.75 16.21 5.94
C VAL A 791 17.11 17.25 5.05
N THR A 792 17.39 18.53 5.31
CA THR A 792 16.87 19.67 4.53
C THR A 792 17.93 20.09 3.53
N VAL A 793 17.56 20.08 2.24
CA VAL A 793 18.43 20.47 1.12
C VAL A 793 17.82 21.70 0.45
N THR A 794 18.56 22.80 0.42
CA THR A 794 18.21 23.99 -0.37
C THR A 794 19.11 24.06 -1.58
N LEU A 795 18.50 23.95 -2.76
CA LEU A 795 19.18 24.04 -4.06
C LEU A 795 18.89 25.39 -4.70
N HIS A 796 19.92 26.01 -5.23
CA HIS A 796 19.83 27.25 -6.02
C HIS A 796 20.44 27.03 -7.39
N ASN A 797 19.74 27.44 -8.44
CA ASN A 797 20.25 27.41 -9.79
C ASN A 797 20.84 28.78 -10.12
N PRO A 798 22.19 28.98 -10.06
CA PRO A 798 22.80 30.29 -10.29
C PRO A 798 22.92 30.68 -11.80
N THR A 799 22.52 29.80 -12.70
CA THR A 799 22.62 29.92 -14.13
C THR A 799 21.35 30.49 -14.74
N LYS A 800 21.36 30.72 -16.07
CA LYS A 800 20.14 31.01 -16.84
C LYS A 800 19.49 29.77 -17.40
N SER A 801 20.22 28.67 -17.53
CA SER A 801 19.73 27.41 -18.06
C SER A 801 18.83 26.70 -17.05
N ILE A 802 17.95 25.83 -17.52
CA ILE A 802 17.06 25.00 -16.67
C ILE A 802 17.82 23.77 -16.20
N ALA A 803 17.76 23.49 -14.89
CA ALA A 803 18.16 22.22 -14.33
C ALA A 803 16.92 21.30 -14.38
N LEU A 804 16.91 20.34 -15.31
CA LEU A 804 15.75 19.50 -15.59
C LEU A 804 15.80 18.21 -14.77
N MET A 805 14.68 17.85 -14.13
CA MET A 805 14.49 16.59 -13.42
C MET A 805 15.59 16.28 -12.39
N THR A 806 15.92 17.27 -11.57
CA THR A 806 16.90 17.14 -10.48
C THR A 806 16.40 16.12 -9.46
N HIS A 807 17.19 15.09 -9.23
CA HIS A 807 16.91 13.97 -8.32
C HIS A 807 17.87 13.98 -7.15
N LEU A 808 17.36 13.71 -5.94
CA LEU A 808 18.10 13.63 -4.70
C LEU A 808 17.94 12.23 -4.09
N GLN A 809 19.04 11.63 -3.68
CA GLN A 809 19.05 10.33 -3.03
C GLN A 809 19.83 10.42 -1.71
N LEU A 810 19.30 9.79 -0.65
CA LEU A 810 19.92 9.80 0.68
C LEU A 810 20.76 8.53 0.86
N ARG A 811 22.02 8.70 1.26
CA ARG A 811 22.98 7.60 1.48
C ARG A 811 23.69 7.72 2.81
N ASN A 812 24.22 6.61 3.28
CA ASN A 812 25.21 6.59 4.34
C ASN A 812 26.56 7.12 3.79
N ARG A 813 27.15 8.09 4.48
CA ARG A 813 28.39 8.73 3.99
C ARG A 813 29.59 7.79 3.97
N THR A 814 29.65 6.84 4.91
CA THR A 814 30.79 5.94 5.08
C THR A 814 30.73 4.76 4.10
N THR A 815 29.56 4.14 3.95
CA THR A 815 29.41 2.96 3.08
C THR A 815 29.01 3.30 1.65
N GLY A 816 28.37 4.45 1.43
CA GLY A 816 27.76 4.84 0.16
C GLY A 816 26.40 4.15 -0.11
N GLU A 817 25.95 3.28 0.78
CA GLU A 817 24.68 2.58 0.67
C GLU A 817 23.51 3.54 0.86
N ARG A 818 22.40 3.30 0.14
CA ARG A 818 21.16 4.07 0.27
C ARG A 818 20.56 3.89 1.66
N ILE A 819 20.00 4.97 2.19
CA ILE A 819 19.16 4.97 3.39
C ILE A 819 17.73 4.83 2.92
N LEU A 820 17.10 3.69 3.20
CA LEU A 820 15.74 3.35 2.76
C LEU A 820 14.94 2.73 3.92
N PRO A 821 13.62 2.97 4.00
CA PRO A 821 12.87 3.91 3.17
C PRO A 821 13.19 5.36 3.45
N VAL A 822 13.07 6.21 2.45
CA VAL A 822 13.15 7.67 2.55
C VAL A 822 11.87 8.31 2.03
N PHE A 823 11.41 9.37 2.67
CA PHE A 823 10.17 10.08 2.31
C PHE A 823 10.47 11.54 1.93
N PRO A 824 10.80 11.81 0.66
CA PRO A 824 11.03 13.16 0.18
C PRO A 824 9.70 13.92 0.06
N ASN A 825 9.66 15.16 0.57
CA ASN A 825 8.48 16.00 0.36
C ASN A 825 8.29 16.40 -1.12
N ASP A 826 9.37 16.41 -1.92
CA ASP A 826 9.39 16.52 -3.38
C ASP A 826 10.69 15.93 -3.94
N ASN A 827 10.70 15.54 -5.22
CA ASN A 827 11.89 15.06 -5.92
C ASN A 827 11.69 15.12 -7.44
N TYR A 828 12.73 14.84 -8.24
CA TYR A 828 12.68 14.97 -9.70
C TYR A 828 12.18 16.35 -10.15
N ILE A 829 12.65 17.38 -9.46
CA ILE A 829 12.22 18.78 -9.66
C ILE A 829 12.99 19.45 -10.81
N SER A 830 12.33 20.42 -11.46
CA SER A 830 12.99 21.27 -12.45
C SER A 830 13.13 22.68 -11.89
N LEU A 831 14.35 23.26 -11.96
CA LEU A 831 14.64 24.61 -11.49
C LEU A 831 14.98 25.49 -12.69
N VAL A 832 14.20 26.56 -12.86
CA VAL A 832 14.53 27.62 -13.84
C VAL A 832 15.69 28.49 -13.35
N GLY A 833 16.24 29.34 -14.20
CA GLY A 833 17.36 30.21 -13.83
C GLY A 833 17.03 31.11 -12.62
N ASN A 834 17.98 31.22 -11.67
CA ASN A 834 17.89 31.95 -10.40
C ASN A 834 16.81 31.43 -9.42
N GLU A 835 16.24 30.25 -9.64
CA GLU A 835 15.28 29.64 -8.73
C GLU A 835 15.97 28.94 -7.55
N THR A 836 15.31 29.00 -6.39
CA THR A 836 15.71 28.29 -5.18
C THR A 836 14.57 27.37 -4.75
N ARG A 837 14.90 26.10 -4.45
CA ARG A 837 13.98 25.10 -3.92
C ARG A 837 14.54 24.46 -2.67
N THR A 838 13.65 24.16 -1.73
CA THR A 838 14.00 23.41 -0.51
C THR A 838 13.27 22.08 -0.50
N ILE A 839 14.03 21.02 -0.34
CA ILE A 839 13.56 19.62 -0.27
C ILE A 839 13.89 19.07 1.10
N MET A 840 12.94 18.37 1.70
CA MET A 840 13.13 17.63 2.94
C MET A 840 13.12 16.13 2.64
N LEU A 841 14.11 15.42 3.14
CA LEU A 841 14.24 13.96 3.05
C LEU A 841 14.10 13.41 4.48
N GLU A 842 13.02 12.68 4.74
CA GLU A 842 12.70 12.12 6.04
C GLU A 842 12.99 10.62 6.05
N ALA A 843 13.62 10.13 7.11
CA ALA A 843 13.85 8.70 7.32
C ALA A 843 14.00 8.40 8.82
N GLU A 844 13.73 7.16 9.22
CA GLU A 844 13.92 6.74 10.60
C GLU A 844 15.37 6.93 11.07
N ALA A 845 15.54 7.42 12.30
CA ALA A 845 16.88 7.65 12.87
C ALA A 845 17.74 6.38 12.91
N SER A 846 17.10 5.21 13.08
CA SER A 846 17.73 3.90 13.08
C SER A 846 18.40 3.54 11.73
N ALA A 847 17.85 3.99 10.62
CA ALA A 847 18.36 3.70 9.28
C ALA A 847 19.74 4.34 9.00
N PHE A 848 20.13 5.36 9.76
CA PHE A 848 21.44 6.00 9.65
C PHE A 848 22.57 5.25 10.39
N ASN A 849 22.25 4.30 11.26
CA ASN A 849 23.22 3.55 12.08
C ASN A 849 24.23 4.45 12.87
N GLY A 850 23.81 5.66 13.22
CA GLY A 850 24.66 6.64 13.89
C GLY A 850 25.67 7.37 12.99
N GLU A 851 25.67 7.11 11.69
CA GLU A 851 26.58 7.67 10.70
C GLU A 851 26.10 9.01 10.14
N ASP A 852 27.00 9.73 9.49
CA ASP A 852 26.69 10.94 8.74
C ASP A 852 25.92 10.61 7.45
N ALA A 853 25.03 11.50 7.06
CA ALA A 853 24.28 11.42 5.82
C ALA A 853 25.09 11.98 4.63
N LEU A 854 24.90 11.38 3.46
CA LEU A 854 25.33 11.90 2.18
C LEU A 854 24.09 12.04 1.27
N VAL A 855 23.80 13.25 0.82
CA VAL A 855 22.84 13.46 -0.28
C VAL A 855 23.61 13.43 -1.60
N VAL A 856 23.22 12.54 -2.52
CA VAL A 856 23.74 12.59 -3.89
C VAL A 856 22.70 13.22 -4.81
N VAL A 857 23.18 13.99 -5.79
CA VAL A 857 22.34 14.74 -6.72
C VAL A 857 22.69 14.38 -8.15
N ASP A 858 21.68 14.03 -8.93
CA ASP A 858 21.75 13.88 -10.38
C ASP A 858 20.53 14.53 -11.05
N GLY A 859 20.30 14.25 -12.31
CA GLY A 859 19.17 14.73 -13.10
C GLY A 859 19.44 14.64 -14.58
N TRP A 860 18.57 15.21 -15.42
CA TRP A 860 18.80 15.22 -16.86
C TRP A 860 20.14 15.90 -17.24
N ASN A 861 20.33 17.11 -16.74
CA ASN A 861 21.53 17.94 -16.96
C ASN A 861 22.00 18.62 -15.67
N ALA A 862 21.49 18.20 -14.52
CA ALA A 862 21.79 18.79 -13.22
C ALA A 862 22.93 18.05 -12.51
N THR A 863 23.78 18.83 -11.86
CA THR A 863 24.81 18.38 -10.91
C THR A 863 24.86 19.37 -9.75
N VAL A 864 25.68 19.13 -8.74
CA VAL A 864 25.79 20.00 -7.57
C VAL A 864 27.26 20.25 -7.20
N ALA A 865 27.57 21.45 -6.73
CA ALA A 865 28.85 21.71 -6.07
C ALA A 865 28.86 21.04 -4.69
N PRO A 866 29.91 20.22 -4.36
CA PRO A 866 29.96 19.53 -3.07
C PRO A 866 29.98 20.50 -1.89
N VAL A 867 29.16 20.23 -0.86
CA VAL A 867 29.09 21.00 0.39
C VAL A 867 29.02 20.03 1.58
N SER A 868 29.62 20.41 2.70
CA SER A 868 29.55 19.67 3.96
C SER A 868 29.08 20.55 5.09
N ALA A 869 28.21 20.00 5.92
CA ALA A 869 27.73 20.56 7.17
C ALA A 869 27.82 19.48 8.29
N PRO A 870 27.67 19.84 9.56
CA PRO A 870 27.70 18.85 10.64
C PRO A 870 26.67 17.72 10.42
N GLY A 871 27.17 16.48 10.39
CA GLY A 871 26.34 15.28 10.26
C GLY A 871 25.77 15.00 8.85
N VAL A 872 26.05 15.86 7.86
CA VAL A 872 25.52 15.70 6.50
C VAL A 872 26.41 16.37 5.44
N SER A 873 26.44 15.77 4.24
CA SER A 873 27.08 16.36 3.07
C SER A 873 26.22 16.16 1.81
N ILE A 874 26.52 16.92 0.78
CA ILE A 874 25.89 16.79 -0.55
C ILE A 874 26.98 16.76 -1.63
N ALA A 875 26.82 15.87 -2.61
CA ALA A 875 27.75 15.70 -3.71
C ALA A 875 27.01 15.25 -4.99
N PRO A 876 27.61 15.38 -6.19
CA PRO A 876 27.04 14.81 -7.40
C PRO A 876 26.99 13.28 -7.33
N ASN A 877 25.99 12.67 -7.93
CA ASN A 877 25.94 11.21 -8.15
C ASN A 877 26.86 10.87 -9.32
N VAL A 878 28.09 10.48 -9.03
CA VAL A 878 29.11 10.24 -10.07
C VAL A 878 28.77 9.07 -11.00
N ASP A 879 28.00 8.09 -10.51
CA ASP A 879 27.59 6.92 -11.30
C ASP A 879 26.49 7.24 -12.31
N ALA A 880 25.72 8.28 -12.07
CA ALA A 880 24.61 8.72 -12.93
C ALA A 880 24.92 9.99 -13.76
N GLN A 881 26.14 10.54 -13.70
CA GLN A 881 26.49 11.77 -14.45
C GLN A 881 26.70 11.51 -15.94
N PRO A 882 26.19 12.37 -16.84
CA PRO A 882 26.46 12.29 -18.27
C PRO A 882 27.98 12.34 -18.58
N GLY A 883 28.49 11.36 -19.31
CA GLY A 883 29.89 11.29 -19.73
C GLY A 883 30.88 10.74 -18.71
N HIS A 884 30.45 10.42 -17.50
CA HIS A 884 31.25 9.74 -16.46
C HIS A 884 30.91 8.27 -16.25
N TRP A 885 30.19 7.69 -17.21
CA TRP A 885 29.81 6.28 -17.15
C TRP A 885 31.06 5.41 -17.01
N PRO A 886 31.10 4.44 -16.10
CA PRO A 886 32.12 3.41 -16.15
C PRO A 886 32.08 2.78 -17.53
N ASN A 887 33.16 2.98 -18.29
CA ASN A 887 33.26 2.49 -19.67
C ASN A 887 33.36 0.96 -19.60
N THR A 888 32.24 0.27 -19.64
CA THR A 888 32.18 -1.20 -19.66
C THR A 888 32.66 -1.75 -20.99
N GLY A 889 32.90 -0.89 -21.98
CA GLY A 889 33.35 -1.26 -23.32
C GLY A 889 32.26 -1.88 -24.20
N LEU A 890 31.05 -2.09 -23.66
CA LEU A 890 29.91 -2.67 -24.36
C LEU A 890 28.82 -1.61 -24.53
N PRO A 891 28.37 -1.32 -25.77
CA PRO A 891 27.17 -0.50 -25.96
C PRO A 891 25.96 -1.25 -25.42
N PHE A 892 24.99 -0.52 -24.86
CA PHE A 892 23.69 -1.08 -24.45
C PHE A 892 23.05 -1.80 -25.65
N GLN A 893 22.97 -3.11 -25.57
CA GLN A 893 22.45 -3.94 -26.66
C GLN A 893 20.97 -4.24 -26.38
N THR A 894 20.09 -3.59 -27.12
CA THR A 894 18.75 -4.12 -27.34
C THR A 894 18.90 -5.30 -28.28
N THR A 895 18.90 -6.52 -27.78
CA THR A 895 18.77 -7.72 -28.65
C THR A 895 17.56 -7.51 -29.53
N ASN A 896 17.68 -7.85 -30.85
CA ASN A 896 16.59 -7.77 -31.80
C ASN A 896 15.41 -8.61 -31.30
N LEU A 897 14.53 -8.02 -30.55
CA LEU A 897 13.22 -8.56 -30.16
C LEU A 897 12.31 -8.50 -31.40
N ARG A 898 12.53 -9.41 -32.41
CA ARG A 898 11.66 -9.61 -33.56
C ARG A 898 10.85 -10.88 -33.37
#